data_bf7968a2f40c056ddb64ac3aa886430c
#
_entry.id   bf7968a2f40c056ddb64ac3aa886430c
#
_cell.length_a   1.000
_cell.length_b   1.000
_cell.length_c   1.000
_cell.angle_alpha   90.00
_cell.angle_beta   90.00
_cell.angle_gamma   90.00
#
_symmetry.space_group_name_H-M   'P 1'
#
loop_
_entity.id
_entity.type
_entity.pdbx_description
1 polymer ?
#
loop_
_entity_poly.entity_id
_entity_poly.type
_entity_poly.pdbx_seq_one_letter_code
_entity_poly.pdbx_strand_id
1 'polypeptide(L)'
;LDEWSRSQAFEKLNELRKGAPHWSFIDGPITANNPMGLHHGWGRTYKDLWQRFWAMRGYQERYQNGFDCQGLWVEVEVEKEKGFKSKHDIETYGLAPFVLECKARVLRQAARQTEQSIRLGYWMDWNDPDELRYLADKLLEDAQQEVTVQGPLGPVTGSAETVVGQLGMAELGGSYFTFATENNYTIWTFLKRVWEKGWLYKGHDVMPWCPRCETGISQHEIVTDGYRDLTHDAPVVRFPLRDREQEALLVWTTTPWTLTSNVAAAVGLDLTYVKVRAKDDWTYYLAEGTLSKVIKGEHEILGRLKGAEMIGWTYDGPFDELKAVQAEDIPAFHRVIPWEEVGEEEGTGIVHIAPGCGAEDFDLGEIHNLPALAPLKENGIFEDGFDWLSGRDVHDVAHDIFHNLEDKDRLYRVDKYTHRYPVCWRCSTPLVFRLVDEWFIGMGELYDKPREEVTEEEKAASLRYQIMDVVDGIKWIPEFGYAREMDWLRNMQDWMISKKRYWGLALPIWICDDEECGHHEVIGDEDELRERAVEGWNEFEGHTPHRPYVDAVKIACPKCGGTMTRTTDVGNPWLDAGSIAYSTLRYRTDRDFWNEWFPANWISESVPGQFRNWFYSLITMSTVFENRPPTQVVHGYSTLLAEDGRPMHKSWG
;
A
#
# COMPACT_ATOMS: atom_id res chain seq x y z
N LEU A 1 -19.99 24.99 25.16
CA LEU A 1 -20.35 23.56 25.09
C LEU A 1 -21.49 23.25 26.09
N ASP A 2 -21.34 23.57 27.37
CA ASP A 2 -22.34 23.28 28.41
C ASP A 2 -23.73 23.89 28.11
N GLU A 3 -23.77 25.05 27.45
CA GLU A 3 -25.03 25.66 27.01
C GLU A 3 -25.68 24.88 25.88
N TRP A 4 -24.89 24.40 24.91
CA TRP A 4 -25.40 23.57 23.84
C TRP A 4 -25.96 22.25 24.33
N SER A 5 -25.27 21.59 25.26
CA SER A 5 -25.73 20.36 25.88
C SER A 5 -27.00 20.57 26.71
N ARG A 6 -27.04 21.62 27.56
CA ARG A 6 -28.24 21.94 28.39
C ARG A 6 -29.45 22.29 27.54
N SER A 7 -29.23 23.01 26.46
CA SER A 7 -30.31 23.42 25.55
C SER A 7 -30.69 22.34 24.54
N GLN A 8 -29.97 21.23 24.46
CA GLN A 8 -30.12 20.22 23.40
C GLN A 8 -30.09 20.86 22.01
N ALA A 9 -29.10 21.71 21.77
CA ALA A 9 -29.04 22.54 20.55
C ALA A 9 -28.91 21.71 19.27
N PHE A 10 -28.13 20.62 19.30
CA PHE A 10 -27.92 19.75 18.17
C PHE A 10 -29.18 18.94 17.83
N GLU A 11 -29.80 18.33 18.81
CA GLU A 11 -31.06 17.57 18.67
C GLU A 11 -32.18 18.43 18.13
N LYS A 12 -32.34 19.66 18.67
CA LYS A 12 -33.34 20.64 18.20
C LYS A 12 -33.08 21.07 16.76
N LEU A 13 -31.80 21.22 16.37
CA LEU A 13 -31.45 21.57 14.98
C LEU A 13 -31.86 20.43 14.04
N ASN A 14 -31.53 19.19 14.38
CA ASN A 14 -31.89 18.03 13.59
C ASN A 14 -33.41 17.90 13.41
N GLU A 15 -34.18 18.03 14.49
CA GLU A 15 -35.62 18.01 14.40
C GLU A 15 -36.20 19.17 13.58
N LEU A 16 -35.61 20.39 13.71
CA LEU A 16 -36.01 21.56 12.93
C LEU A 16 -35.79 21.39 11.43
N ARG A 17 -34.74 20.61 11.04
CA ARG A 17 -34.37 20.41 9.63
C ARG A 17 -34.96 19.14 9.02
N LYS A 18 -35.64 18.33 9.80
CA LYS A 18 -36.29 17.12 9.32
C LYS A 18 -37.23 17.38 8.16
N GLY A 19 -37.05 16.66 7.04
CA GLY A 19 -37.83 16.85 5.81
C GLY A 19 -37.45 18.09 4.98
N ALA A 20 -36.42 18.82 5.34
CA ALA A 20 -35.86 19.87 4.51
C ALA A 20 -35.02 19.26 3.33
N PRO A 21 -34.67 20.05 2.31
CA PRO A 21 -33.76 19.57 1.28
C PRO A 21 -32.46 19.04 1.88
N HIS A 22 -31.94 17.93 1.33
CA HIS A 22 -30.73 17.30 1.84
C HIS A 22 -29.47 18.02 1.39
N TRP A 23 -28.49 18.08 2.27
CA TRP A 23 -27.10 18.35 1.94
C TRP A 23 -26.25 17.20 2.48
N SER A 24 -25.67 16.43 1.56
CA SER A 24 -24.93 15.22 1.87
C SER A 24 -23.46 15.50 2.05
N PHE A 25 -22.94 15.10 3.19
CA PHE A 25 -21.53 15.09 3.52
C PHE A 25 -21.09 13.65 3.80
N ILE A 26 -19.92 13.28 3.31
CA ILE A 26 -19.26 12.02 3.64
C ILE A 26 -17.92 12.37 4.29
N ASP A 27 -17.72 11.88 5.51
CA ASP A 27 -16.49 12.08 6.26
C ASP A 27 -15.44 11.05 5.87
N GLY A 28 -14.22 11.47 5.54
CA GLY A 28 -13.06 10.59 5.43
C GLY A 28 -12.69 10.05 6.83
N PRO A 29 -12.52 8.72 6.99
CA PRO A 29 -12.32 8.15 8.30
C PRO A 29 -10.94 8.47 8.85
N ILE A 30 -10.89 8.85 10.13
CA ILE A 30 -9.61 9.00 10.82
C ILE A 30 -9.16 7.68 11.45
N THR A 31 -7.86 7.38 11.42
CA THR A 31 -7.36 6.13 11.98
C THR A 31 -7.50 6.09 13.50
N ALA A 32 -8.24 5.10 14.00
CA ALA A 32 -8.52 4.88 15.43
C ALA A 32 -7.41 4.05 16.11
N ASN A 33 -6.15 4.43 15.92
CA ASN A 33 -5.00 3.73 16.50
C ASN A 33 -4.39 4.45 17.71
N ASN A 34 -4.55 5.77 17.81
CA ASN A 34 -4.00 6.65 18.85
C ASN A 34 -4.92 7.87 19.08
N PRO A 35 -4.71 8.68 20.12
CA PRO A 35 -5.42 9.94 20.28
C PRO A 35 -5.31 10.85 19.06
N MET A 36 -6.28 11.73 18.88
CA MET A 36 -6.33 12.67 17.77
C MET A 36 -5.19 13.70 17.88
N GLY A 37 -4.44 13.88 16.80
CA GLY A 37 -3.44 14.95 16.70
C GLY A 37 -4.07 16.28 16.28
N LEU A 38 -3.30 17.38 16.37
CA LEU A 38 -3.77 18.73 16.05
C LEU A 38 -4.26 18.88 14.60
N HIS A 39 -3.59 18.20 13.67
CA HIS A 39 -3.99 18.19 12.26
C HIS A 39 -5.37 17.57 12.03
N HIS A 40 -5.78 16.59 12.83
CA HIS A 40 -7.16 16.06 12.78
C HIS A 40 -8.18 17.09 13.27
N GLY A 41 -7.85 17.83 14.34
CA GLY A 41 -8.70 18.95 14.79
C GLY A 41 -8.84 20.03 13.72
N TRP A 42 -7.79 20.32 12.98
CA TRP A 42 -7.79 21.23 11.83
C TRP A 42 -8.82 20.80 10.77
N GLY A 43 -8.74 19.57 10.29
CA GLY A 43 -9.68 19.02 9.31
C GLY A 43 -11.12 19.00 9.81
N ARG A 44 -11.34 18.58 11.06
CA ARG A 44 -12.67 18.55 11.68
C ARG A 44 -13.30 19.94 11.81
N THR A 45 -12.49 20.98 12.02
CA THR A 45 -12.97 22.37 12.05
C THR A 45 -13.54 22.80 10.70
N TYR A 46 -12.90 22.43 9.58
CA TYR A 46 -13.44 22.70 8.25
C TYR A 46 -14.77 21.97 8.03
N LYS A 47 -14.83 20.69 8.37
CA LYS A 47 -16.03 19.86 8.20
C LYS A 47 -17.20 20.40 8.99
N ASP A 48 -17.00 20.72 10.26
CA ASP A 48 -18.03 21.32 11.14
C ASP A 48 -18.52 22.69 10.63
N LEU A 49 -17.60 23.53 10.15
CA LEU A 49 -17.96 24.84 9.58
C LEU A 49 -18.89 24.73 8.37
N TRP A 50 -18.59 23.83 7.45
CA TRP A 50 -19.41 23.62 6.25
C TRP A 50 -20.78 23.05 6.61
N GLN A 51 -20.85 22.05 7.49
CA GLN A 51 -22.12 21.47 7.94
C GLN A 51 -22.99 22.53 8.67
N ARG A 52 -22.43 23.29 9.62
CA ARG A 52 -23.16 24.37 10.27
C ARG A 52 -23.66 25.44 9.30
N PHE A 53 -22.86 25.78 8.29
CA PHE A 53 -23.26 26.74 7.28
C PHE A 53 -24.51 26.26 6.50
N TRP A 54 -24.50 25.00 6.05
CA TRP A 54 -25.63 24.47 5.27
C TRP A 54 -26.85 24.21 6.16
N ALA A 55 -26.68 23.77 7.38
CA ALA A 55 -27.77 23.67 8.34
C ALA A 55 -28.43 25.02 8.60
N MET A 56 -27.64 26.11 8.75
CA MET A 56 -28.17 27.48 8.86
C MET A 56 -28.90 27.94 7.58
N ARG A 57 -28.50 27.43 6.42
CA ARG A 57 -29.17 27.69 5.13
C ARG A 57 -30.49 26.91 4.98
N GLY A 58 -30.82 26.03 5.93
CA GLY A 58 -32.09 25.34 5.97
C GLY A 58 -32.08 23.91 5.43
N TYR A 59 -30.91 23.32 5.27
CA TYR A 59 -30.76 21.94 4.78
C TYR A 59 -30.83 20.93 5.93
N GLN A 60 -31.31 19.74 5.63
CA GLN A 60 -31.17 18.55 6.45
C GLN A 60 -29.87 17.86 6.13
N GLU A 61 -29.11 17.45 7.16
CA GLU A 61 -27.82 16.80 7.02
C GLU A 61 -27.80 15.46 7.72
N ARG A 62 -26.87 14.59 7.30
CA ARG A 62 -26.54 13.34 7.96
C ARG A 62 -25.20 13.51 8.69
N TYR A 63 -25.26 13.69 9.99
CA TYR A 63 -24.10 13.95 10.84
C TYR A 63 -23.40 12.65 11.26
N GLN A 64 -22.68 12.02 10.35
CA GLN A 64 -21.92 10.83 10.63
C GLN A 64 -20.44 11.01 10.28
N ASN A 65 -19.57 10.86 11.27
CA ASN A 65 -18.13 10.75 11.08
C ASN A 65 -17.69 9.28 11.07
N GLY A 66 -16.42 9.03 10.73
CA GLY A 66 -15.90 7.68 10.66
C GLY A 66 -14.54 7.46 11.29
N PHE A 67 -14.30 6.19 11.58
CA PHE A 67 -13.04 5.66 12.07
C PHE A 67 -12.48 4.64 11.09
N ASP A 68 -11.21 4.86 10.69
CA ASP A 68 -10.40 3.88 9.98
C ASP A 68 -9.81 2.90 10.99
N CYS A 69 -10.16 1.64 10.83
CA CYS A 69 -10.08 0.65 11.90
C CYS A 69 -9.16 -0.52 11.59
N GLN A 70 -8.77 -0.71 10.33
CA GLN A 70 -8.11 -1.92 9.87
C GLN A 70 -6.69 -1.63 9.36
N GLY A 71 -5.92 -2.70 9.21
CA GLY A 71 -4.58 -2.65 8.65
C GLY A 71 -3.47 -2.39 9.66
N LEU A 72 -2.29 -2.26 9.13
CA LEU A 72 -1.03 -2.24 9.86
C LEU A 72 -0.90 -1.07 10.86
N TRP A 73 -1.65 0.03 10.68
CA TRP A 73 -1.69 1.14 11.64
C TRP A 73 -2.15 0.74 13.04
N VAL A 74 -3.07 -0.22 13.12
CA VAL A 74 -3.59 -0.76 14.38
C VAL A 74 -2.71 -1.89 14.87
N GLU A 75 -2.35 -2.84 13.98
CA GLU A 75 -1.49 -3.98 14.33
C GLU A 75 -0.21 -3.57 15.05
N VAL A 76 0.56 -2.65 14.45
CA VAL A 76 1.85 -2.21 15.02
C VAL A 76 1.71 -1.60 16.41
N GLU A 77 0.61 -0.93 16.70
CA GLU A 77 0.38 -0.40 18.04
C GLU A 77 0.04 -1.50 19.04
N VAL A 78 -0.70 -2.53 18.62
CA VAL A 78 -0.96 -3.73 19.45
C VAL A 78 0.33 -4.53 19.64
N GLU A 79 1.14 -4.73 18.59
CA GLU A 79 2.48 -5.34 18.70
C GLU A 79 3.33 -4.64 19.77
N LYS A 80 3.38 -3.30 19.73
CA LYS A 80 4.13 -2.50 20.72
C LYS A 80 3.61 -2.69 22.14
N GLU A 81 2.29 -2.69 22.34
CA GLU A 81 1.66 -2.91 23.66
C GLU A 81 1.96 -4.30 24.22
N LYS A 82 1.97 -5.33 23.35
CA LYS A 82 2.29 -6.70 23.72
C LYS A 82 3.81 -6.98 23.78
N GLY A 83 4.64 -6.06 23.30
CA GLY A 83 6.09 -6.23 23.25
C GLY A 83 6.57 -7.19 22.15
N PHE A 84 5.77 -7.41 21.11
CA PHE A 84 6.10 -8.25 19.97
C PHE A 84 7.20 -7.63 19.11
N LYS A 85 8.13 -8.46 18.64
CA LYS A 85 9.29 -8.01 17.86
C LYS A 85 9.20 -8.39 16.40
N SER A 86 8.43 -9.43 16.08
CA SER A 86 8.27 -10.00 14.76
C SER A 86 6.83 -10.45 14.51
N LYS A 87 6.52 -10.73 13.27
CA LYS A 87 5.25 -11.33 12.83
C LYS A 87 5.00 -12.70 13.49
N HIS A 88 6.08 -13.48 13.71
CA HIS A 88 6.02 -14.78 14.36
C HIS A 88 5.50 -14.72 15.82
N ASP A 89 5.72 -13.61 16.51
CA ASP A 89 5.19 -13.44 17.87
C ASP A 89 3.66 -13.39 17.87
N ILE A 90 3.05 -12.84 16.80
CA ILE A 90 1.60 -12.84 16.60
C ILE A 90 1.08 -14.26 16.39
N GLU A 91 1.77 -15.06 15.58
CA GLU A 91 1.41 -16.45 15.31
C GLU A 91 1.48 -17.29 16.59
N THR A 92 2.53 -17.08 17.40
CA THR A 92 2.71 -17.74 18.70
C THR A 92 1.65 -17.33 19.72
N TYR A 93 1.25 -16.05 19.73
CA TYR A 93 0.18 -15.52 20.59
C TYR A 93 -1.19 -16.08 20.21
N GLY A 94 -1.40 -16.34 18.94
CA GLY A 94 -2.64 -16.82 18.35
C GLY A 94 -3.38 -15.71 17.61
N LEU A 95 -3.85 -16.03 16.39
CA LEU A 95 -4.45 -15.04 15.50
C LEU A 95 -5.80 -14.52 16.00
N ALA A 96 -6.69 -15.41 16.51
CA ALA A 96 -7.99 -14.99 17.01
C ALA A 96 -7.88 -13.99 18.18
N PRO A 97 -7.12 -14.25 19.27
CA PRO A 97 -6.96 -13.26 20.33
C PRO A 97 -6.27 -11.97 19.84
N PHE A 98 -5.33 -12.04 18.89
CA PHE A 98 -4.69 -10.85 18.34
C PHE A 98 -5.68 -9.95 17.60
N VAL A 99 -6.57 -10.52 16.79
CA VAL A 99 -7.64 -9.78 16.08
C VAL A 99 -8.60 -9.11 17.06
N LEU A 100 -8.94 -9.78 18.16
CA LEU A 100 -9.79 -9.18 19.22
C LEU A 100 -9.08 -8.01 19.92
N GLU A 101 -7.79 -8.11 20.19
CA GLU A 101 -6.99 -6.99 20.73
C GLU A 101 -6.99 -5.79 19.77
N CYS A 102 -6.86 -6.02 18.47
CA CYS A 102 -6.95 -4.96 17.46
C CYS A 102 -8.32 -4.28 17.49
N LYS A 103 -9.42 -5.05 17.48
CA LYS A 103 -10.80 -4.51 17.61
C LYS A 103 -10.97 -3.70 18.89
N ALA A 104 -10.56 -4.24 20.03
CA ALA A 104 -10.68 -3.59 21.34
C ALA A 104 -9.86 -2.29 21.40
N ARG A 105 -8.63 -2.28 20.84
CA ARG A 105 -7.83 -1.07 20.75
C ARG A 105 -8.54 0.00 19.94
N VAL A 106 -9.06 -0.33 18.76
CA VAL A 106 -9.83 0.60 17.92
C VAL A 106 -10.96 1.23 18.71
N LEU A 107 -11.77 0.44 19.41
CA LEU A 107 -12.91 0.96 20.22
C LEU A 107 -12.47 1.92 21.31
N ARG A 108 -11.38 1.60 22.03
CA ARG A 108 -10.82 2.47 23.08
C ARG A 108 -10.29 3.79 22.51
N GLN A 109 -9.62 3.73 21.34
CA GLN A 109 -9.10 4.94 20.70
C GLN A 109 -10.21 5.77 20.05
N ALA A 110 -11.22 5.14 19.45
CA ALA A 110 -12.43 5.80 18.96
C ALA A 110 -13.16 6.54 20.09
N ALA A 111 -13.33 5.91 21.26
CA ALA A 111 -13.88 6.55 22.44
C ALA A 111 -13.08 7.82 22.81
N ARG A 112 -11.75 7.72 22.83
CA ARG A 112 -10.86 8.86 23.13
C ARG A 112 -10.96 9.98 22.09
N GLN A 113 -10.98 9.63 20.81
CA GLN A 113 -11.11 10.60 19.72
C GLN A 113 -12.49 11.26 19.70
N THR A 114 -13.56 10.54 20.10
CA THR A 114 -14.90 11.08 20.29
C THR A 114 -14.92 12.13 21.39
N GLU A 115 -14.35 11.84 22.58
CA GLU A 115 -14.21 12.83 23.67
C GLU A 115 -13.48 14.09 23.23
N GLN A 116 -12.35 13.93 22.50
CA GLN A 116 -11.59 15.05 21.98
C GLN A 116 -12.43 15.89 20.98
N SER A 117 -13.23 15.25 20.13
CA SER A 117 -14.08 15.92 19.14
C SER A 117 -15.25 16.66 19.75
N ILE A 118 -15.89 16.07 20.75
CA ILE A 118 -16.93 16.73 21.55
C ILE A 118 -16.34 17.97 22.23
N ARG A 119 -15.13 17.86 22.78
CA ARG A 119 -14.43 19.01 23.39
C ARG A 119 -14.10 20.13 22.39
N LEU A 120 -13.83 19.80 21.11
CA LEU A 120 -13.69 20.80 20.04
C LEU A 120 -15.02 21.48 19.68
N GLY A 121 -16.15 20.92 20.12
CA GLY A 121 -17.47 21.39 19.73
C GLY A 121 -17.95 20.91 18.38
N TYR A 122 -17.34 19.85 17.83
CA TYR A 122 -17.72 19.25 16.57
C TYR A 122 -19.05 18.52 16.72
N TRP A 123 -20.06 18.88 15.93
CA TRP A 123 -21.40 18.29 15.98
C TRP A 123 -21.50 17.07 15.06
N MET A 124 -21.73 15.93 15.68
CA MET A 124 -21.95 14.64 15.02
C MET A 124 -22.90 13.80 15.85
N ASP A 125 -23.42 12.77 15.22
CA ASP A 125 -24.13 11.69 15.87
C ASP A 125 -23.11 10.73 16.48
N TRP A 126 -22.77 10.95 17.76
CA TRP A 126 -21.67 10.26 18.43
C TRP A 126 -22.14 8.97 19.12
N ASN A 127 -21.31 7.92 19.06
CA ASN A 127 -21.42 6.83 20.04
C ASN A 127 -21.04 7.33 21.43
N ASP A 128 -21.62 6.75 22.47
CA ASP A 128 -21.18 6.97 23.84
C ASP A 128 -19.76 6.41 24.04
N PRO A 129 -18.78 7.23 24.45
CA PRO A 129 -17.41 6.76 24.68
C PRO A 129 -17.31 5.64 25.72
N ASP A 130 -18.14 5.64 26.75
CA ASP A 130 -18.13 4.61 27.79
C ASP A 130 -18.74 3.30 27.28
N GLU A 131 -19.73 3.36 26.39
CA GLU A 131 -20.27 2.19 25.70
C GLU A 131 -19.23 1.56 24.77
N LEU A 132 -18.45 2.35 24.03
CA LEU A 132 -17.35 1.83 23.21
C LEU A 132 -16.28 1.11 24.04
N ARG A 133 -15.94 1.66 25.22
CA ARG A 133 -15.01 1.00 26.17
C ARG A 133 -15.60 -0.29 26.73
N TYR A 134 -16.88 -0.27 27.10
CA TYR A 134 -17.61 -1.45 27.57
C TYR A 134 -17.57 -2.57 26.52
N LEU A 135 -17.87 -2.27 25.25
CA LEU A 135 -17.80 -3.24 24.17
C LEU A 135 -16.37 -3.78 23.94
N ALA A 136 -15.34 -2.92 24.06
CA ALA A 136 -13.95 -3.33 23.99
C ALA A 136 -13.58 -4.35 25.10
N ASP A 137 -14.05 -4.11 26.31
CA ASP A 137 -13.79 -5.01 27.43
C ASP A 137 -14.54 -6.35 27.25
N LYS A 138 -15.80 -6.29 26.79
CA LYS A 138 -16.61 -7.49 26.51
C LYS A 138 -16.02 -8.37 25.41
N LEU A 139 -15.47 -7.78 24.35
CA LEU A 139 -14.75 -8.52 23.30
C LEU A 139 -13.56 -9.32 23.85
N LEU A 140 -12.81 -8.73 24.80
CA LEU A 140 -11.63 -9.38 25.38
C LEU A 140 -11.98 -10.39 26.48
N GLU A 141 -13.12 -10.22 27.17
CA GLU A 141 -13.62 -11.18 28.16
C GLU A 141 -14.11 -12.46 27.48
N ASP A 142 -15.04 -12.33 26.55
CA ASP A 142 -15.59 -13.38 25.70
C ASP A 142 -16.33 -12.74 24.52
N ALA A 143 -15.77 -12.83 23.32
CA ALA A 143 -16.36 -12.23 22.12
C ALA A 143 -17.74 -12.80 21.75
N GLN A 144 -18.07 -14.00 22.23
CA GLN A 144 -19.34 -14.66 21.97
C GLN A 144 -20.38 -14.45 23.11
N GLN A 145 -20.02 -13.75 24.20
CA GLN A 145 -20.98 -13.42 25.23
C GLN A 145 -22.08 -12.48 24.69
N GLU A 146 -23.32 -12.68 25.16
CA GLU A 146 -24.44 -11.83 24.80
C GLU A 146 -24.31 -10.44 25.45
N VAL A 147 -24.44 -9.39 24.64
CA VAL A 147 -24.49 -7.99 25.06
C VAL A 147 -25.73 -7.31 24.47
N THR A 148 -26.21 -6.28 25.15
CA THR A 148 -27.30 -5.43 24.65
C THR A 148 -26.88 -3.98 24.71
N VAL A 149 -26.99 -3.27 23.60
CA VAL A 149 -26.75 -1.82 23.47
C VAL A 149 -27.96 -1.11 22.91
N GLN A 150 -28.12 0.16 23.25
CA GLN A 150 -29.25 0.94 22.83
C GLN A 150 -28.98 1.65 21.50
N GLY A 151 -29.66 1.26 20.43
CA GLY A 151 -29.65 1.94 19.14
C GLY A 151 -30.81 2.89 18.93
N PRO A 152 -30.79 3.71 17.88
CA PRO A 152 -31.85 4.66 17.54
C PRO A 152 -33.19 4.00 17.20
N LEU A 153 -33.18 2.75 16.76
CA LEU A 153 -34.39 1.97 16.44
C LEU A 153 -34.84 1.05 17.58
N GLY A 154 -34.12 1.05 18.70
CA GLY A 154 -34.37 0.19 19.85
C GLY A 154 -33.13 -0.58 20.31
N PRO A 155 -33.27 -1.45 21.33
CA PRO A 155 -32.16 -2.26 21.81
C PRO A 155 -31.71 -3.28 20.76
N VAL A 156 -30.39 -3.40 20.57
CA VAL A 156 -29.74 -4.41 19.74
C VAL A 156 -29.04 -5.41 20.65
N THR A 157 -29.40 -6.70 20.52
CA THR A 157 -28.84 -7.80 21.32
C THR A 157 -28.17 -8.82 20.42
N GLY A 158 -26.97 -9.25 20.78
CA GLY A 158 -26.21 -10.26 20.06
C GLY A 158 -24.91 -10.58 20.78
N SER A 159 -24.05 -11.41 20.16
CA SER A 159 -22.68 -11.58 20.68
C SER A 159 -21.93 -10.24 20.65
N ALA A 160 -20.97 -10.06 21.56
CA ALA A 160 -20.16 -8.84 21.60
C ALA A 160 -19.47 -8.60 20.24
N GLU A 161 -19.01 -9.64 19.56
CA GLU A 161 -18.40 -9.53 18.23
C GLU A 161 -19.42 -9.06 17.17
N THR A 162 -20.62 -9.63 17.15
CA THR A 162 -21.67 -9.27 16.19
C THR A 162 -22.13 -7.82 16.39
N VAL A 163 -22.35 -7.41 17.64
CA VAL A 163 -22.77 -6.04 17.97
C VAL A 163 -21.70 -5.03 17.57
N VAL A 164 -20.42 -5.32 17.84
CA VAL A 164 -19.29 -4.49 17.38
C VAL A 164 -19.23 -4.42 15.86
N GLY A 165 -19.50 -5.52 15.17
CA GLY A 165 -19.57 -5.56 13.70
C GLY A 165 -20.71 -4.73 13.08
N GLN A 166 -21.67 -4.25 13.89
CA GLN A 166 -22.80 -3.41 13.44
C GLN A 166 -22.66 -1.93 13.80
N LEU A 167 -21.55 -1.51 14.42
CA LEU A 167 -21.33 -0.11 14.79
C LEU A 167 -21.36 0.81 13.56
N GLY A 168 -22.11 1.90 13.68
CA GLY A 168 -22.32 2.87 12.59
C GLY A 168 -23.36 2.47 11.55
N MET A 169 -23.94 1.26 11.67
CA MET A 169 -25.04 0.82 10.83
C MET A 169 -26.38 1.38 11.33
N ALA A 170 -27.46 1.16 10.57
CA ALA A 170 -28.78 1.71 10.86
C ALA A 170 -29.30 1.41 12.25
N GLU A 171 -29.02 0.22 12.74
CA GLU A 171 -29.52 -0.33 13.99
C GLU A 171 -28.90 0.35 15.20
N LEU A 172 -27.58 0.63 15.13
CA LEU A 172 -26.80 1.20 16.22
C LEU A 172 -26.53 2.71 16.06
N GLY A 173 -26.58 3.23 14.82
CA GLY A 173 -26.28 4.64 14.56
C GLY A 173 -24.85 5.04 14.94
N GLY A 174 -24.64 6.32 15.19
CA GLY A 174 -23.36 6.87 15.61
C GLY A 174 -22.32 6.93 14.48
N SER A 175 -21.07 7.00 14.89
CA SER A 175 -19.91 6.97 13.98
C SER A 175 -19.80 5.64 13.25
N TYR A 176 -19.39 5.64 11.98
CA TYR A 176 -19.09 4.39 11.27
C TYR A 176 -17.68 3.88 11.58
N PHE A 177 -17.52 2.57 11.50
CA PHE A 177 -16.24 1.88 11.71
C PHE A 177 -15.94 1.06 10.46
N THR A 178 -14.75 1.22 9.88
CA THR A 178 -14.42 0.53 8.62
C THR A 178 -14.31 -0.98 8.77
N PHE A 179 -14.16 -1.51 10.00
CA PHE A 179 -14.22 -2.95 10.26
C PHE A 179 -15.67 -3.50 10.30
N ALA A 180 -16.71 -2.65 10.20
CA ALA A 180 -18.09 -3.12 10.24
C ALA A 180 -18.35 -4.17 9.16
N THR A 181 -19.18 -5.14 9.49
CA THR A 181 -19.52 -6.29 8.62
C THR A 181 -20.03 -5.83 7.25
N GLU A 182 -20.94 -4.84 7.22
CA GLU A 182 -21.46 -4.29 5.96
C GLU A 182 -20.38 -3.58 5.13
N ASN A 183 -19.40 -2.93 5.78
CA ASN A 183 -18.29 -2.33 5.07
C ASN A 183 -17.44 -3.40 4.35
N ASN A 184 -17.13 -4.47 5.05
CA ASN A 184 -16.35 -5.58 4.49
C ASN A 184 -17.10 -6.26 3.32
N TYR A 185 -18.38 -6.56 3.46
CA TYR A 185 -19.18 -7.16 2.37
C TYR A 185 -19.41 -6.19 1.20
N THR A 186 -19.45 -4.89 1.44
CA THR A 186 -19.45 -3.89 0.36
C THR A 186 -18.16 -3.97 -0.46
N ILE A 187 -17.00 -4.13 0.20
CA ILE A 187 -15.72 -4.29 -0.50
C ILE A 187 -15.66 -5.65 -1.22
N TRP A 188 -16.20 -6.73 -0.63
CA TRP A 188 -16.31 -8.01 -1.31
C TRP A 188 -17.11 -7.90 -2.61
N THR A 189 -18.24 -7.21 -2.56
CA THR A 189 -19.06 -6.92 -3.74
C THR A 189 -18.28 -6.10 -4.80
N PHE A 190 -17.48 -5.12 -4.36
CA PHE A 190 -16.61 -4.35 -5.24
C PHE A 190 -15.58 -5.25 -5.93
N LEU A 191 -14.85 -6.06 -5.16
CA LEU A 191 -13.81 -6.95 -5.69
C LEU A 191 -14.41 -8.03 -6.61
N LYS A 192 -15.62 -8.52 -6.32
CA LYS A 192 -16.35 -9.41 -7.21
C LYS A 192 -16.57 -8.77 -8.59
N ARG A 193 -17.04 -7.50 -8.61
CA ARG A 193 -17.26 -6.78 -9.88
C ARG A 193 -15.96 -6.49 -10.62
N VAL A 194 -14.88 -6.17 -9.91
CA VAL A 194 -13.54 -5.98 -10.50
C VAL A 194 -13.07 -7.29 -11.16
N TRP A 195 -13.25 -8.41 -10.46
CA TRP A 195 -12.91 -9.74 -10.97
C TRP A 195 -13.74 -10.14 -12.19
N GLU A 196 -15.06 -9.93 -12.17
CA GLU A 196 -15.96 -10.20 -13.29
C GLU A 196 -15.60 -9.39 -14.55
N LYS A 197 -15.00 -8.22 -14.38
CA LYS A 197 -14.46 -7.40 -15.48
C LYS A 197 -13.07 -7.84 -15.97
N GLY A 198 -12.45 -8.83 -15.30
CA GLY A 198 -11.11 -9.32 -15.63
C GLY A 198 -9.98 -8.38 -15.19
N TRP A 199 -10.24 -7.45 -14.27
CA TRP A 199 -9.23 -6.48 -13.78
C TRP A 199 -8.53 -6.93 -12.51
N LEU A 200 -8.98 -8.00 -11.84
CA LEU A 200 -8.31 -8.56 -10.66
C LEU A 200 -7.37 -9.69 -11.10
N TYR A 201 -6.11 -9.59 -10.73
CA TYR A 201 -5.12 -10.63 -11.05
C TYR A 201 -4.08 -10.77 -9.92
N LYS A 202 -3.42 -11.93 -9.89
CA LYS A 202 -2.25 -12.17 -9.05
C LYS A 202 -1.02 -11.91 -9.89
N GLY A 203 -0.22 -10.92 -9.52
CA GLY A 203 0.97 -10.49 -10.23
C GLY A 203 2.24 -10.79 -9.45
N HIS A 204 3.34 -10.97 -10.21
CA HIS A 204 4.69 -10.92 -9.71
C HIS A 204 5.25 -9.53 -9.98
N ASP A 205 5.83 -8.90 -8.98
CA ASP A 205 6.45 -7.59 -9.15
C ASP A 205 7.55 -7.39 -8.10
N VAL A 206 8.51 -6.53 -8.39
CA VAL A 206 9.53 -6.14 -7.41
C VAL A 206 9.10 -4.87 -6.72
N MET A 207 8.80 -4.99 -5.44
CA MET A 207 8.22 -3.92 -4.65
C MET A 207 9.11 -3.54 -3.47
N PRO A 208 8.99 -2.26 -3.00
CA PRO A 208 9.54 -1.89 -1.70
C PRO A 208 8.92 -2.75 -0.61
N TRP A 209 9.76 -3.37 0.18
CA TRP A 209 9.39 -4.33 1.21
C TRP A 209 10.01 -3.97 2.56
N CYS A 210 9.23 -4.03 3.62
CA CYS A 210 9.76 -3.86 4.97
C CYS A 210 10.09 -5.23 5.59
N PRO A 211 11.38 -5.58 5.77
CA PRO A 211 11.76 -6.90 6.30
C PRO A 211 11.34 -7.11 7.76
N ARG A 212 11.26 -6.05 8.57
CA ARG A 212 10.75 -6.17 9.96
C ARG A 212 9.24 -6.38 10.01
N CYS A 213 8.47 -5.70 9.16
CA CYS A 213 7.01 -5.83 9.13
C CYS A 213 6.55 -6.99 8.24
N GLU A 214 7.44 -7.56 7.43
CA GLU A 214 7.19 -8.63 6.47
C GLU A 214 5.99 -8.35 5.57
N THR A 215 5.99 -7.16 4.96
CA THR A 215 4.91 -6.70 4.07
C THR A 215 5.41 -5.69 3.04
N GLY A 216 4.79 -5.70 1.86
CA GLY A 216 5.02 -4.71 0.81
C GLY A 216 4.56 -3.32 1.24
N ILE A 217 5.31 -2.31 0.83
CA ILE A 217 4.99 -0.90 1.02
C ILE A 217 4.65 -0.34 -0.36
N SER A 218 3.38 -0.06 -0.58
CA SER A 218 2.94 0.47 -1.88
C SER A 218 3.47 1.88 -2.13
N GLN A 219 3.52 2.30 -3.39
CA GLN A 219 3.89 3.66 -3.76
C GLN A 219 3.01 4.73 -3.08
N HIS A 220 1.75 4.41 -2.81
CA HIS A 220 0.81 5.26 -2.05
C HIS A 220 1.27 5.50 -0.61
N GLU A 221 2.00 4.56 -0.02
CA GLU A 221 2.47 4.59 1.36
C GLU A 221 3.86 5.23 1.51
N ILE A 222 4.69 5.24 0.46
CA ILE A 222 6.01 5.89 0.43
C ILE A 222 5.82 7.38 0.08
N VAL A 223 5.06 8.10 0.89
CA VAL A 223 4.90 9.55 0.73
C VAL A 223 5.89 10.26 1.63
N THR A 224 5.91 11.53 1.65
CA THR A 224 6.78 12.52 2.30
C THR A 224 7.60 12.06 3.52
N ASP A 225 7.06 11.17 4.35
CA ASP A 225 7.72 10.67 5.58
C ASP A 225 8.42 9.31 5.38
N GLY A 226 8.31 8.71 4.19
CA GLY A 226 8.92 7.43 3.84
C GLY A 226 10.36 7.52 3.32
N TYR A 227 11.00 8.69 3.40
CA TYR A 227 12.39 8.86 2.97
C TYR A 227 13.22 9.53 4.06
N ARG A 228 14.46 9.07 4.20
CA ARG A 228 15.47 9.69 5.08
C ARG A 228 16.81 9.78 4.37
N ASP A 229 17.61 10.77 4.72
CA ASP A 229 19.00 10.80 4.29
C ASP A 229 19.78 9.75 5.09
N LEU A 230 20.21 8.70 4.39
CA LEU A 230 21.05 7.64 4.93
C LEU A 230 22.41 7.66 4.25
N THR A 231 23.46 7.33 5.01
CA THR A 231 24.81 7.20 4.49
C THR A 231 25.13 5.72 4.37
N HIS A 232 25.35 5.26 3.14
CA HIS A 232 25.73 3.89 2.84
C HIS A 232 27.19 3.81 2.41
N ASP A 233 27.81 2.65 2.63
CA ASP A 233 29.08 2.30 2.02
C ASP A 233 28.80 1.77 0.62
N ALA A 234 29.23 2.51 -0.40
CA ALA A 234 28.94 2.28 -1.80
C ALA A 234 30.19 1.76 -2.53
N PRO A 235 30.23 0.47 -2.89
CA PRO A 235 31.37 -0.10 -3.60
C PRO A 235 31.38 0.27 -5.08
N VAL A 236 32.59 0.45 -5.63
CA VAL A 236 32.89 0.39 -7.05
C VAL A 236 33.52 -0.97 -7.31
N VAL A 237 32.94 -1.74 -8.21
CA VAL A 237 33.25 -3.16 -8.45
C VAL A 237 33.72 -3.37 -9.88
N ARG A 238 34.71 -4.24 -10.04
CA ARG A 238 35.22 -4.69 -11.35
C ARG A 238 34.34 -5.83 -11.88
N PHE A 239 33.83 -5.66 -13.09
CA PHE A 239 33.19 -6.73 -13.87
C PHE A 239 34.12 -7.05 -15.06
N PRO A 240 35.04 -8.03 -14.92
CA PRO A 240 35.99 -8.37 -15.99
C PRO A 240 35.28 -8.85 -17.24
N LEU A 241 35.75 -8.35 -18.38
CA LEU A 241 35.25 -8.75 -19.69
C LEU A 241 35.82 -10.11 -20.09
N ARG A 242 34.95 -11.05 -20.54
CA ARG A 242 35.36 -12.42 -20.84
C ARG A 242 36.36 -12.56 -21.97
N ASP A 243 36.25 -11.71 -22.99
CA ASP A 243 37.08 -11.79 -24.21
C ASP A 243 38.29 -10.82 -24.18
N ARG A 244 38.59 -10.20 -23.01
CA ARG A 244 39.61 -9.16 -22.90
C ARG A 244 40.38 -9.30 -21.60
N GLU A 245 41.64 -9.65 -21.73
CA GLU A 245 42.52 -9.84 -20.57
C GLU A 245 42.78 -8.53 -19.85
N GLN A 246 42.61 -8.47 -18.53
CA GLN A 246 42.79 -7.28 -17.69
C GLN A 246 41.96 -6.04 -18.12
N GLU A 247 40.79 -6.26 -18.72
CA GLU A 247 39.82 -5.21 -19.00
C GLU A 247 38.54 -5.47 -18.21
N ALA A 248 37.98 -4.42 -17.57
CA ALA A 248 36.75 -4.53 -16.76
C ALA A 248 35.82 -3.32 -16.93
N LEU A 249 34.55 -3.56 -16.80
CA LEU A 249 33.57 -2.50 -16.53
C LEU A 249 33.70 -2.09 -15.04
N LEU A 250 33.67 -0.80 -14.75
CA LEU A 250 33.52 -0.31 -13.38
C LEU A 250 32.05 -0.06 -13.11
N VAL A 251 31.52 -0.75 -12.13
CA VAL A 251 30.09 -0.71 -11.74
C VAL A 251 29.98 -0.20 -10.30
N TRP A 252 29.00 0.61 -10.02
CA TRP A 252 28.78 1.21 -8.70
C TRP A 252 27.37 0.92 -8.18
N THR A 253 27.24 0.73 -6.87
CA THR A 253 25.94 0.59 -6.22
C THR A 253 25.95 1.15 -4.80
N THR A 254 24.78 1.58 -4.31
CA THR A 254 24.54 1.95 -2.90
C THR A 254 23.98 0.78 -2.08
N THR A 255 23.64 -0.34 -2.74
CA THR A 255 23.01 -1.53 -2.14
C THR A 255 23.84 -2.78 -2.46
N PRO A 256 24.97 -3.00 -1.76
CA PRO A 256 25.95 -4.04 -2.13
C PRO A 256 25.38 -5.47 -2.11
N TRP A 257 24.33 -5.73 -1.32
CA TRP A 257 23.71 -7.05 -1.25
C TRP A 257 23.04 -7.47 -2.58
N THR A 258 22.58 -6.51 -3.42
CA THR A 258 21.97 -6.81 -4.71
C THR A 258 22.96 -7.35 -5.75
N LEU A 259 24.28 -7.11 -5.55
CA LEU A 259 25.34 -7.67 -6.39
C LEU A 259 25.32 -9.20 -6.41
N THR A 260 24.80 -9.84 -5.35
CA THR A 260 24.66 -11.31 -5.26
C THR A 260 23.61 -11.89 -6.21
N SER A 261 22.80 -11.02 -6.79
CA SER A 261 21.74 -11.34 -7.76
C SER A 261 21.95 -10.58 -9.08
N ASN A 262 23.19 -10.15 -9.38
CA ASN A 262 23.49 -9.48 -10.64
C ASN A 262 23.23 -10.40 -11.84
N VAL A 263 22.55 -9.88 -12.86
CA VAL A 263 22.25 -10.61 -14.11
C VAL A 263 22.82 -9.90 -15.33
N ALA A 264 22.73 -8.57 -15.38
CA ALA A 264 23.23 -7.78 -16.52
C ALA A 264 23.91 -6.49 -16.04
N ALA A 265 24.52 -5.76 -16.98
CA ALA A 265 25.00 -4.39 -16.79
C ALA A 265 24.36 -3.49 -17.84
N ALA A 266 23.90 -2.30 -17.46
CA ALA A 266 23.24 -1.38 -18.37
C ALA A 266 24.07 -0.14 -18.68
N VAL A 267 23.97 0.35 -19.92
CA VAL A 267 24.64 1.55 -20.41
C VAL A 267 23.68 2.46 -21.19
N GLY A 268 23.92 3.77 -21.16
CA GLY A 268 23.19 4.73 -22.01
C GLY A 268 23.77 4.71 -23.44
N LEU A 269 22.93 4.45 -24.42
CA LEU A 269 23.36 4.29 -25.83
C LEU A 269 24.15 5.48 -26.36
N ASP A 270 23.69 6.70 -26.06
CA ASP A 270 24.26 7.95 -26.55
C ASP A 270 25.41 8.51 -25.67
N LEU A 271 25.60 7.95 -24.47
CA LEU A 271 26.67 8.36 -23.56
C LEU A 271 28.05 8.01 -24.15
N THR A 272 29.03 8.84 -23.81
CA THR A 272 30.45 8.58 -24.18
C THR A 272 31.14 7.87 -23.02
N TYR A 273 31.68 6.70 -23.28
CA TYR A 273 32.50 5.92 -22.36
C TYR A 273 33.98 6.05 -22.71
N VAL A 274 34.82 6.02 -21.70
CA VAL A 274 36.27 6.05 -21.85
C VAL A 274 36.87 4.70 -21.53
N LYS A 275 37.83 4.30 -22.34
CA LYS A 275 38.77 3.20 -22.06
C LYS A 275 39.97 3.78 -21.37
N VAL A 276 40.21 3.44 -20.10
CA VAL A 276 41.23 4.07 -19.26
C VAL A 276 42.12 3.01 -18.62
N ARG A 277 43.44 3.17 -18.78
CA ARG A 277 44.44 2.40 -18.04
C ARG A 277 44.76 3.11 -16.74
N ALA A 278 44.57 2.45 -15.62
CA ALA A 278 44.87 2.95 -14.29
C ALA A 278 46.27 2.44 -13.81
N LYS A 279 46.71 2.89 -12.63
CA LYS A 279 48.03 2.53 -12.04
C LYS A 279 48.15 1.06 -11.64
N ASP A 280 47.07 0.34 -11.50
CA ASP A 280 47.01 -1.06 -11.14
C ASP A 280 47.12 -2.02 -12.35
N ASP A 281 47.50 -1.47 -13.49
CA ASP A 281 47.65 -2.14 -14.79
C ASP A 281 46.31 -2.66 -15.39
N TRP A 282 45.19 -2.44 -14.73
CA TRP A 282 43.86 -2.72 -15.29
C TRP A 282 43.43 -1.62 -16.28
N THR A 283 42.69 -2.03 -17.25
CA THR A 283 41.98 -1.14 -18.19
C THR A 283 40.52 -1.14 -17.85
N TYR A 284 39.98 0.03 -17.59
CA TYR A 284 38.58 0.21 -17.15
C TYR A 284 37.71 0.90 -18.18
N TYR A 285 36.44 0.56 -18.17
CA TYR A 285 35.41 1.26 -18.93
C TYR A 285 34.41 1.92 -17.92
N LEU A 286 34.15 3.21 -18.13
CA LEU A 286 33.20 4.02 -17.37
C LEU A 286 32.81 5.24 -18.22
N ALA A 287 31.69 5.91 -17.85
CA ALA A 287 31.26 7.11 -18.55
C ALA A 287 32.28 8.25 -18.41
N GLU A 288 32.51 9.02 -19.49
CA GLU A 288 33.51 10.11 -19.51
C GLU A 288 33.21 11.18 -18.46
N GLY A 289 31.93 11.53 -18.26
CA GLY A 289 31.50 12.51 -17.25
C GLY A 289 31.80 12.10 -15.80
N THR A 290 31.99 10.80 -15.54
CA THR A 290 32.27 10.29 -14.19
C THR A 290 33.78 10.05 -13.93
N LEU A 291 34.62 10.11 -14.97
CA LEU A 291 36.02 9.74 -14.90
C LEU A 291 36.80 10.38 -13.74
N SER A 292 36.69 11.69 -13.57
CA SER A 292 37.41 12.44 -12.52
C SER A 292 36.92 12.13 -11.10
N LYS A 293 35.67 11.67 -10.98
CA LYS A 293 35.04 11.27 -9.70
C LYS A 293 35.47 9.84 -9.34
N VAL A 294 35.59 8.94 -10.32
CA VAL A 294 35.80 7.51 -10.11
C VAL A 294 37.29 7.16 -10.09
N ILE A 295 38.05 7.49 -11.13
CA ILE A 295 39.48 7.17 -11.20
C ILE A 295 40.28 8.22 -10.44
N LYS A 296 40.99 7.79 -9.42
CA LYS A 296 41.88 8.67 -8.60
C LYS A 296 43.32 8.41 -8.95
N GLY A 297 44.06 9.48 -9.14
CA GLY A 297 45.50 9.44 -9.48
C GLY A 297 45.80 9.45 -10.99
N GLU A 298 47.06 9.08 -11.36
CA GLU A 298 47.48 9.07 -12.73
C GLU A 298 46.81 7.95 -13.52
N HIS A 299 46.35 8.27 -14.71
CA HIS A 299 45.71 7.35 -15.63
C HIS A 299 45.90 7.80 -17.06
N GLU A 300 45.75 6.88 -18.01
CA GLU A 300 45.87 7.13 -19.45
C GLU A 300 44.55 6.79 -20.14
N ILE A 301 43.97 7.75 -20.86
CA ILE A 301 42.79 7.49 -21.70
C ILE A 301 43.27 6.85 -23.01
N LEU A 302 42.95 5.58 -23.21
CA LEU A 302 43.32 4.78 -24.37
C LEU A 302 42.35 4.95 -25.54
N GLY A 303 41.11 5.35 -25.27
CA GLY A 303 40.09 5.51 -26.29
C GLY A 303 38.74 5.99 -25.73
N ARG A 304 37.83 6.29 -26.64
CA ARG A 304 36.46 6.68 -26.40
C ARG A 304 35.53 5.86 -27.27
N LEU A 305 34.37 5.52 -26.78
CA LEU A 305 33.33 4.78 -27.51
C LEU A 305 31.96 5.23 -27.07
N LYS A 306 30.94 4.94 -27.86
CA LYS A 306 29.54 5.13 -27.47
C LYS A 306 29.04 3.90 -26.73
N GLY A 307 28.04 4.08 -25.82
CA GLY A 307 27.40 2.94 -25.16
C GLY A 307 26.82 1.93 -26.13
N ALA A 308 26.32 2.40 -27.28
CA ALA A 308 25.87 1.52 -28.36
C ALA A 308 26.90 0.50 -28.82
N GLU A 309 28.22 0.83 -28.75
CA GLU A 309 29.30 -0.07 -29.12
C GLU A 309 29.64 -1.12 -28.05
N MET A 310 29.08 -0.95 -26.83
CA MET A 310 29.28 -1.86 -25.70
C MET A 310 28.20 -2.92 -25.62
N ILE A 311 27.08 -2.75 -26.31
CA ILE A 311 25.93 -3.67 -26.23
C ILE A 311 26.37 -5.08 -26.61
N GLY A 312 25.96 -6.05 -25.76
CA GLY A 312 26.28 -7.46 -25.92
C GLY A 312 27.68 -7.87 -25.45
N TRP A 313 28.51 -6.96 -24.91
CA TRP A 313 29.75 -7.39 -24.27
C TRP A 313 29.43 -8.28 -23.07
N THR A 314 30.18 -9.37 -22.93
CA THR A 314 30.00 -10.33 -21.86
C THR A 314 31.08 -10.15 -20.78
N TYR A 315 30.67 -10.42 -19.53
CA TYR A 315 31.55 -10.24 -18.37
C TYR A 315 31.38 -11.37 -17.37
N ASP A 316 32.32 -11.50 -16.41
CA ASP A 316 32.18 -12.40 -15.28
C ASP A 316 31.53 -11.66 -14.11
N GLY A 317 30.45 -12.21 -13.59
CA GLY A 317 29.69 -11.63 -12.49
C GLY A 317 30.48 -11.61 -11.17
N PRO A 318 30.09 -10.74 -10.22
CA PRO A 318 30.80 -10.60 -8.95
C PRO A 318 30.63 -11.81 -8.02
N PHE A 319 29.57 -12.61 -8.19
CA PHE A 319 29.19 -13.71 -7.30
C PHE A 319 28.74 -14.98 -8.06
N ASP A 320 29.34 -15.25 -9.21
CA ASP A 320 29.01 -16.40 -10.05
C ASP A 320 29.22 -17.75 -9.37
N GLU A 321 30.01 -17.81 -8.31
CA GLU A 321 30.26 -19.04 -7.53
C GLU A 321 29.12 -19.44 -6.59
N LEU A 322 28.16 -18.55 -6.28
CA LEU A 322 27.06 -18.89 -5.39
C LEU A 322 26.14 -19.95 -6.00
N LYS A 323 25.72 -20.93 -5.20
CA LYS A 323 24.92 -22.06 -5.68
C LYS A 323 23.60 -21.63 -6.29
N ALA A 324 22.92 -20.61 -5.73
CA ALA A 324 21.68 -20.10 -6.27
C ALA A 324 21.89 -19.46 -7.66
N VAL A 325 23.01 -18.73 -7.84
CA VAL A 325 23.41 -18.11 -9.13
C VAL A 325 23.70 -19.19 -10.18
N GLN A 326 24.37 -20.28 -9.79
CA GLN A 326 24.66 -21.41 -10.67
C GLN A 326 23.40 -22.23 -11.01
N ALA A 327 22.50 -22.42 -10.05
CA ALA A 327 21.29 -23.21 -10.25
C ALA A 327 20.35 -22.60 -11.29
N GLU A 328 20.32 -21.26 -11.39
CA GLU A 328 19.52 -20.49 -12.37
C GLU A 328 20.30 -20.14 -13.65
N ASP A 329 21.50 -20.70 -13.84
CA ASP A 329 22.40 -20.45 -14.99
C ASP A 329 22.63 -18.93 -15.26
N ILE A 330 22.61 -18.11 -14.19
CA ILE A 330 22.75 -16.63 -14.29
C ILE A 330 24.00 -16.21 -15.08
N PRO A 331 25.18 -16.88 -14.94
CA PRO A 331 26.36 -16.52 -15.72
C PRO A 331 26.18 -16.51 -17.24
N ALA A 332 25.23 -17.27 -17.77
CA ALA A 332 24.93 -17.28 -19.21
C ALA A 332 24.26 -15.98 -19.69
N PHE A 333 23.66 -15.22 -18.80
CA PHE A 333 22.95 -13.98 -19.09
C PHE A 333 23.82 -12.72 -18.95
N HIS A 334 25.01 -12.80 -18.36
CA HIS A 334 25.89 -11.65 -18.13
C HIS A 334 26.30 -10.98 -19.43
N ARG A 335 25.62 -9.88 -19.72
CA ARG A 335 25.89 -9.02 -20.88
C ARG A 335 25.55 -7.56 -20.61
N VAL A 336 26.09 -6.69 -21.43
CA VAL A 336 25.73 -5.26 -21.44
C VAL A 336 24.45 -5.05 -22.23
N ILE A 337 23.48 -4.37 -21.64
CA ILE A 337 22.18 -4.03 -22.23
C ILE A 337 21.99 -2.50 -22.32
N PRO A 338 21.13 -1.98 -23.21
CA PRO A 338 20.79 -0.57 -23.23
C PRO A 338 19.77 -0.21 -22.14
N TRP A 339 19.91 1.01 -21.58
CA TRP A 339 18.92 1.64 -20.73
C TRP A 339 19.02 3.16 -20.86
N GLU A 340 17.90 3.82 -21.19
CA GLU A 340 17.88 5.26 -21.48
C GLU A 340 18.08 6.13 -20.23
N GLU A 341 17.76 5.61 -19.03
CA GLU A 341 17.89 6.34 -17.77
C GLU A 341 19.31 6.34 -17.17
N VAL A 342 20.27 5.67 -17.79
CA VAL A 342 21.66 5.71 -17.33
C VAL A 342 22.24 7.11 -17.48
N GLY A 343 22.61 7.73 -16.33
CA GLY A 343 23.18 9.08 -16.27
C GLY A 343 24.67 9.11 -16.00
N GLU A 344 25.28 10.31 -16.12
CA GLU A 344 26.68 10.60 -15.80
C GLU A 344 26.84 11.45 -14.52
N GLU A 345 25.80 11.72 -13.80
CA GLU A 345 25.84 12.58 -12.61
C GLU A 345 26.39 11.85 -11.40
N GLU A 346 26.08 10.56 -11.28
CA GLU A 346 26.43 9.70 -10.15
C GLU A 346 27.07 8.38 -10.61
N GLY A 347 27.75 7.70 -9.70
CA GLY A 347 28.34 6.38 -9.94
C GLY A 347 29.41 6.36 -11.02
N THR A 348 29.32 5.38 -11.90
CA THR A 348 30.30 5.10 -12.97
C THR A 348 29.70 5.29 -14.38
N GLY A 349 28.40 5.54 -14.49
CA GLY A 349 27.67 5.54 -15.75
C GLY A 349 27.45 4.12 -16.32
N ILE A 350 27.71 3.08 -15.54
CA ILE A 350 27.36 1.69 -15.82
C ILE A 350 26.61 1.16 -14.59
N VAL A 351 25.38 0.71 -14.80
CA VAL A 351 24.50 0.25 -13.73
C VAL A 351 24.42 -1.28 -13.74
N HIS A 352 24.59 -1.92 -12.58
CA HIS A 352 24.30 -3.34 -12.49
C HIS A 352 22.80 -3.58 -12.44
N ILE A 353 22.33 -4.63 -13.08
CA ILE A 353 20.93 -5.00 -13.17
C ILE A 353 20.70 -6.31 -12.43
N ALA A 354 19.78 -6.30 -11.46
CA ALA A 354 19.36 -7.43 -10.65
C ALA A 354 17.81 -7.51 -10.63
N PRO A 355 17.18 -8.16 -11.62
CA PRO A 355 15.72 -8.17 -11.79
C PRO A 355 14.93 -8.64 -10.58
N GLY A 356 15.53 -9.41 -9.67
CA GLY A 356 14.89 -9.84 -8.40
C GLY A 356 14.99 -8.81 -7.26
N CYS A 357 15.65 -7.65 -7.46
CA CYS A 357 16.05 -6.71 -6.40
C CYS A 357 15.79 -5.23 -6.70
N GLY A 358 15.24 -4.87 -7.85
CA GLY A 358 14.91 -3.50 -8.26
C GLY A 358 13.71 -3.49 -9.20
N ALA A 359 12.81 -2.52 -9.07
CA ALA A 359 11.61 -2.44 -9.89
C ALA A 359 11.97 -2.15 -11.35
N GLU A 360 12.81 -1.14 -11.60
CA GLU A 360 13.30 -0.81 -12.93
C GLU A 360 14.16 -1.95 -13.53
N ASP A 361 14.89 -2.67 -12.68
CA ASP A 361 15.66 -3.85 -13.08
C ASP A 361 14.75 -5.00 -13.52
N PHE A 362 13.58 -5.15 -12.85
CA PHE A 362 12.58 -6.13 -13.19
C PHE A 362 11.95 -5.85 -14.56
N ASP A 363 11.56 -4.59 -14.81
CA ASP A 363 11.04 -4.14 -16.11
C ASP A 363 12.07 -4.39 -17.24
N LEU A 364 13.34 -4.07 -17.00
CA LEU A 364 14.44 -4.38 -17.94
C LEU A 364 14.62 -5.90 -18.11
N GLY A 365 14.38 -6.66 -17.03
CA GLY A 365 14.38 -8.11 -17.05
C GLY A 365 13.34 -8.67 -18.02
N GLU A 366 12.11 -8.16 -17.99
CA GLU A 366 11.07 -8.55 -18.93
C GLU A 366 11.39 -8.15 -20.36
N ILE A 367 11.82 -6.90 -20.60
CA ILE A 367 12.18 -6.38 -21.92
C ILE A 367 13.32 -7.20 -22.57
N HIS A 368 14.31 -7.58 -21.78
CA HIS A 368 15.51 -8.27 -22.27
C HIS A 368 15.53 -9.78 -22.03
N ASN A 369 14.41 -10.36 -21.51
CA ASN A 369 14.30 -11.77 -21.14
C ASN A 369 15.44 -12.22 -20.22
N LEU A 370 15.63 -11.49 -19.10
CA LEU A 370 16.58 -11.82 -18.06
C LEU A 370 15.87 -12.55 -16.91
N PRO A 371 16.51 -13.54 -16.27
CA PRO A 371 15.94 -14.19 -15.10
C PRO A 371 15.91 -13.25 -13.88
N ALA A 372 14.93 -13.45 -13.00
CA ALA A 372 14.79 -12.70 -11.74
C ALA A 372 15.22 -13.56 -10.54
N LEU A 373 16.46 -13.43 -10.10
CA LEU A 373 16.96 -14.13 -8.91
C LEU A 373 16.64 -13.34 -7.65
N ALA A 374 15.72 -13.86 -6.81
CA ALA A 374 15.30 -13.25 -5.56
C ALA A 374 16.11 -13.80 -4.37
N PRO A 375 16.97 -12.99 -3.71
CA PRO A 375 17.88 -13.52 -2.67
C PRO A 375 17.30 -13.54 -1.26
N LEU A 376 16.14 -12.87 -1.01
CA LEU A 376 15.66 -12.61 0.35
C LEU A 376 14.31 -13.26 0.66
N LYS A 377 14.19 -13.80 1.86
CA LYS A 377 12.94 -14.18 2.53
C LYS A 377 12.14 -12.94 2.94
N GLU A 378 10.89 -13.12 3.37
CA GLU A 378 10.02 -12.03 3.83
C GLU A 378 10.63 -11.20 4.96
N ASN A 379 11.36 -11.83 5.86
CA ASN A 379 12.03 -11.19 7.00
C ASN A 379 13.40 -10.57 6.66
N GLY A 380 13.79 -10.48 5.39
CA GLY A 380 15.06 -9.90 4.95
C GLY A 380 16.28 -10.80 5.16
N ILE A 381 16.07 -12.06 5.53
CA ILE A 381 17.14 -13.06 5.64
C ILE A 381 17.40 -13.66 4.26
N PHE A 382 18.68 -13.85 3.92
CA PHE A 382 19.06 -14.52 2.67
C PHE A 382 18.50 -15.93 2.59
N GLU A 383 17.98 -16.28 1.41
CA GLU A 383 17.49 -17.62 1.08
C GLU A 383 18.60 -18.67 1.15
N ASP A 384 18.22 -19.94 1.18
CA ASP A 384 19.15 -21.05 1.05
C ASP A 384 19.76 -21.05 -0.37
N GLY A 385 21.01 -21.48 -0.50
CA GLY A 385 21.73 -21.47 -1.77
C GLY A 385 22.62 -20.23 -2.01
N PHE A 386 22.57 -19.24 -1.13
CA PHE A 386 23.52 -18.11 -1.15
C PHE A 386 24.79 -18.39 -0.30
N ASP A 387 25.09 -19.65 -0.08
CA ASP A 387 26.28 -20.18 0.61
C ASP A 387 26.54 -19.48 1.98
N TRP A 388 27.62 -18.69 2.10
CA TRP A 388 27.99 -18.00 3.34
C TRP A 388 27.06 -16.85 3.75
N LEU A 389 26.17 -16.41 2.85
CA LEU A 389 25.13 -15.42 3.12
C LEU A 389 23.83 -16.06 3.60
N SER A 390 23.58 -17.34 3.29
CA SER A 390 22.34 -18.03 3.65
C SER A 390 22.04 -17.93 5.14
N GLY A 391 20.83 -17.52 5.49
CA GLY A 391 20.40 -17.33 6.87
C GLY A 391 20.88 -16.05 7.55
N ARG A 392 21.53 -15.13 6.85
CA ARG A 392 22.01 -13.84 7.36
C ARG A 392 21.09 -12.70 7.01
N ASP A 393 21.00 -11.71 7.90
CA ASP A 393 20.21 -10.49 7.67
C ASP A 393 20.88 -9.59 6.62
N VAL A 394 20.09 -9.10 5.70
CA VAL A 394 20.52 -8.23 4.59
C VAL A 394 21.20 -6.93 5.05
N HIS A 395 20.83 -6.42 6.22
CA HIS A 395 21.41 -5.18 6.76
C HIS A 395 22.80 -5.38 7.38
N ASP A 396 23.19 -6.63 7.67
CA ASP A 396 24.42 -6.95 8.38
C ASP A 396 25.54 -7.48 7.49
N VAL A 397 25.30 -7.68 6.19
CA VAL A 397 26.24 -8.41 5.31
C VAL A 397 27.17 -7.53 4.47
N ALA A 398 27.00 -6.21 4.48
CA ALA A 398 27.73 -5.31 3.57
C ALA A 398 29.26 -5.46 3.67
N HIS A 399 29.81 -5.49 4.87
CA HIS A 399 31.26 -5.63 5.08
C HIS A 399 31.81 -7.00 4.63
N ASP A 400 31.05 -8.05 4.82
CA ASP A 400 31.45 -9.39 4.37
C ASP A 400 31.43 -9.49 2.84
N ILE A 401 30.49 -8.84 2.20
CA ILE A 401 30.43 -8.68 0.74
C ILE A 401 31.66 -7.94 0.23
N PHE A 402 32.06 -6.83 0.86
CA PHE A 402 33.26 -6.10 0.48
C PHE A 402 34.51 -6.93 0.63
N HIS A 403 34.64 -7.64 1.75
CA HIS A 403 35.80 -8.50 1.99
C HIS A 403 35.89 -9.64 0.96
N ASN A 404 34.76 -10.27 0.65
CA ASN A 404 34.72 -11.30 -0.39
C ASN A 404 35.10 -10.76 -1.78
N LEU A 405 34.62 -9.55 -2.12
CA LEU A 405 34.99 -8.87 -3.39
C LEU A 405 36.49 -8.47 -3.42
N GLU A 406 37.06 -8.10 -2.27
CA GLU A 406 38.49 -7.76 -2.12
C GLU A 406 39.35 -9.02 -2.32
N ASP A 407 39.00 -10.12 -1.67
CA ASP A 407 39.71 -11.40 -1.81
C ASP A 407 39.76 -11.94 -3.25
N LYS A 408 38.75 -11.58 -4.05
CA LYS A 408 38.65 -11.93 -5.49
C LYS A 408 39.25 -10.90 -6.42
N ASP A 409 39.88 -9.84 -5.91
CA ASP A 409 40.33 -8.69 -6.71
C ASP A 409 39.21 -8.06 -7.55
N ARG A 410 37.94 -8.09 -7.03
CA ARG A 410 36.79 -7.46 -7.68
C ARG A 410 36.47 -6.08 -7.10
N LEU A 411 36.87 -5.77 -5.89
CA LEU A 411 36.63 -4.49 -5.25
C LEU A 411 37.64 -3.45 -5.77
N TYR A 412 37.16 -2.40 -6.42
CA TYR A 412 38.01 -1.27 -6.80
C TYR A 412 38.20 -0.29 -5.64
N ARG A 413 37.10 0.12 -5.00
CA ARG A 413 37.07 0.94 -3.76
C ARG A 413 35.69 0.97 -3.15
N VAL A 414 35.59 1.52 -1.93
CA VAL A 414 34.32 1.81 -1.23
C VAL A 414 34.30 3.30 -0.90
N ASP A 415 33.22 3.98 -1.24
CA ASP A 415 32.97 5.38 -0.92
C ASP A 415 31.77 5.49 0.05
N LYS A 416 31.79 6.49 0.95
CA LYS A 416 30.61 6.83 1.72
C LYS A 416 29.71 7.74 0.89
N TYR A 417 28.44 7.33 0.72
CA TYR A 417 27.48 8.07 -0.08
C TYR A 417 26.21 8.34 0.71
N THR A 418 25.87 9.62 0.86
CA THR A 418 24.65 10.05 1.55
C THR A 418 23.58 10.34 0.50
N HIS A 419 22.48 9.66 0.57
CA HIS A 419 21.37 9.84 -0.34
C HIS A 419 20.02 9.64 0.36
N ARG A 420 18.98 10.08 -0.29
CA ARG A 420 17.62 9.91 0.15
C ARG A 420 17.19 8.45 -0.07
N TYR A 421 16.94 7.72 1.04
CA TYR A 421 16.64 6.29 1.02
C TYR A 421 15.24 6.01 1.58
N PRO A 422 14.46 5.09 0.97
CA PRO A 422 13.14 4.74 1.46
C PRO A 422 13.22 3.96 2.77
N VAL A 423 12.42 4.37 3.74
CA VAL A 423 12.27 3.69 5.03
C VAL A 423 10.81 3.38 5.30
N CYS A 424 10.57 2.32 6.06
CA CYS A 424 9.22 1.99 6.49
C CYS A 424 8.67 3.14 7.36
N TRP A 425 7.61 3.77 6.93
CA TRP A 425 6.98 4.89 7.62
C TRP A 425 6.46 4.52 9.03
N ARG A 426 6.33 3.22 9.34
CA ARG A 426 5.82 2.70 10.62
C ARG A 426 6.93 2.38 11.62
N CYS A 427 7.92 1.60 11.19
CA CYS A 427 9.01 1.13 12.07
C CYS A 427 10.36 1.79 11.78
N SER A 428 10.45 2.62 10.74
CA SER A 428 11.67 3.30 10.28
C SER A 428 12.80 2.37 9.80
N THR A 429 12.52 1.09 9.61
CA THR A 429 13.48 0.14 9.02
C THR A 429 13.73 0.52 7.56
N PRO A 430 15.00 0.55 7.09
CA PRO A 430 15.30 0.71 5.68
C PRO A 430 14.59 -0.37 4.86
N LEU A 431 13.98 0.02 3.75
CA LEU A 431 13.29 -0.91 2.88
C LEU A 431 14.29 -1.68 2.00
N VAL A 432 13.91 -2.88 1.64
CA VAL A 432 14.54 -3.64 0.55
C VAL A 432 13.58 -3.70 -0.63
N PHE A 433 14.09 -3.95 -1.82
CA PHE A 433 13.23 -4.28 -2.95
C PHE A 433 13.23 -5.80 -3.11
N ARG A 434 12.04 -6.39 -3.23
CA ARG A 434 11.88 -7.83 -3.24
C ARG A 434 10.80 -8.25 -4.24
N LEU A 435 11.08 -9.33 -4.96
CA LEU A 435 10.06 -9.97 -5.79
C LEU A 435 8.96 -10.54 -4.90
N VAL A 436 7.72 -10.20 -5.18
CA VAL A 436 6.54 -10.59 -4.38
C VAL A 436 5.39 -11.03 -5.27
N ASP A 437 4.57 -11.92 -4.69
CA ASP A 437 3.28 -12.34 -5.24
C ASP A 437 2.17 -11.60 -4.52
N GLU A 438 1.54 -10.66 -5.19
CA GLU A 438 0.47 -9.85 -4.59
C GLU A 438 -0.75 -9.79 -5.52
N TRP A 439 -1.90 -9.37 -4.99
CA TRP A 439 -3.12 -9.16 -5.76
C TRP A 439 -3.21 -7.71 -6.20
N PHE A 440 -3.51 -7.51 -7.48
CA PHE A 440 -3.60 -6.22 -8.13
C PHE A 440 -4.95 -5.99 -8.78
N ILE A 441 -5.39 -4.72 -8.77
CA ILE A 441 -6.44 -4.25 -9.68
C ILE A 441 -5.74 -3.57 -10.86
N GLY A 442 -5.91 -4.14 -12.05
CA GLY A 442 -5.39 -3.59 -13.30
C GLY A 442 -6.07 -2.28 -13.65
N MET A 443 -5.27 -1.23 -13.83
CA MET A 443 -5.77 0.09 -14.22
C MET A 443 -5.95 0.21 -15.74
N GLY A 444 -5.42 -0.74 -16.49
CA GLY A 444 -5.42 -0.74 -17.94
C GLY A 444 -4.34 0.13 -18.56
N GLU A 445 -4.15 -0.03 -19.86
CA GLU A 445 -3.10 0.65 -20.61
C GLU A 445 -3.27 2.18 -20.58
N LEU A 446 -2.14 2.88 -20.61
CA LEU A 446 -2.06 4.30 -20.93
C LEU A 446 -1.63 4.44 -22.38
N TYR A 447 -2.51 4.95 -23.23
CA TYR A 447 -2.24 5.06 -24.66
C TYR A 447 -1.38 6.29 -24.97
N ASP A 448 -0.38 6.11 -25.83
CA ASP A 448 0.49 7.20 -26.32
C ASP A 448 -0.23 8.06 -27.38
N LYS A 449 -1.32 8.69 -26.94
CA LYS A 449 -2.12 9.63 -27.75
C LYS A 449 -2.93 10.57 -26.83
N PRO A 450 -3.37 11.74 -27.34
CA PRO A 450 -4.24 12.63 -26.59
C PRO A 450 -5.51 11.91 -26.12
N ARG A 451 -5.98 12.23 -24.89
CA ARG A 451 -7.16 11.58 -24.30
C ARG A 451 -8.41 11.71 -25.18
N GLU A 452 -8.52 12.80 -25.91
CA GLU A 452 -9.64 13.08 -26.84
C GLU A 452 -9.66 12.12 -28.04
N GLU A 453 -8.55 11.46 -28.35
CA GLU A 453 -8.41 10.50 -29.42
C GLU A 453 -8.58 9.04 -28.94
N VAL A 454 -8.70 8.81 -27.61
CA VAL A 454 -8.98 7.48 -27.03
C VAL A 454 -10.42 7.13 -27.32
N THR A 455 -10.63 5.99 -27.99
CA THR A 455 -11.95 5.51 -28.36
C THR A 455 -12.75 5.01 -27.17
N GLU A 456 -14.07 4.96 -27.30
CA GLU A 456 -14.94 4.44 -26.23
C GLU A 456 -14.66 2.92 -25.93
N GLU A 457 -14.19 2.16 -26.91
CA GLU A 457 -13.77 0.76 -26.70
C GLU A 457 -12.49 0.67 -25.86
N GLU A 458 -11.49 1.49 -26.14
CA GLU A 458 -10.27 1.60 -25.36
C GLU A 458 -10.54 2.09 -23.94
N LYS A 459 -11.40 3.10 -23.76
CA LYS A 459 -11.83 3.55 -22.43
C LYS A 459 -12.56 2.44 -21.66
N ALA A 460 -13.43 1.70 -22.30
CA ALA A 460 -14.16 0.59 -21.68
C ALA A 460 -13.23 -0.54 -21.21
N ALA A 461 -12.11 -0.75 -21.89
CA ALA A 461 -11.08 -1.71 -21.51
C ALA A 461 -10.15 -1.21 -20.39
N SER A 462 -10.09 0.10 -20.12
CA SER A 462 -9.19 0.72 -19.17
C SER A 462 -9.94 1.36 -18.00
N LEU A 463 -9.79 0.82 -16.81
CA LEU A 463 -10.35 1.42 -15.58
C LEU A 463 -9.82 2.83 -15.36
N ARG A 464 -8.55 3.09 -15.68
CA ARG A 464 -7.88 4.39 -15.59
C ARG A 464 -8.64 5.50 -16.33
N TYR A 465 -9.02 5.26 -17.60
CA TYR A 465 -9.76 6.26 -18.38
C TYR A 465 -11.19 6.45 -17.88
N GLN A 466 -11.85 5.39 -17.40
CA GLN A 466 -13.17 5.51 -16.77
C GLN A 466 -13.10 6.35 -15.49
N ILE A 467 -12.05 6.20 -14.66
CA ILE A 467 -11.84 7.04 -13.48
C ILE A 467 -11.60 8.51 -13.91
N MET A 468 -10.80 8.75 -14.94
CA MET A 468 -10.58 10.11 -15.46
C MET A 468 -11.88 10.78 -15.93
N ASP A 469 -12.77 10.02 -16.58
CA ASP A 469 -14.08 10.54 -17.03
C ASP A 469 -15.00 10.86 -15.82
N VAL A 470 -14.91 10.09 -14.73
CA VAL A 470 -15.62 10.39 -13.48
C VAL A 470 -15.04 11.63 -12.79
N VAL A 471 -13.73 11.82 -12.79
CA VAL A 471 -13.04 13.00 -12.23
C VAL A 471 -13.45 14.28 -12.92
N ASP A 472 -13.73 14.26 -14.23
CA ASP A 472 -14.23 15.42 -14.99
C ASP A 472 -15.56 15.96 -14.44
N GLY A 473 -16.39 15.10 -13.84
CA GLY A 473 -17.66 15.47 -13.23
C GLY A 473 -17.56 16.09 -11.83
N ILE A 474 -16.35 16.22 -11.26
CA ILE A 474 -16.11 16.69 -9.89
C ILE A 474 -15.59 18.13 -9.89
N LYS A 475 -16.17 18.98 -9.06
CA LYS A 475 -15.63 20.33 -8.81
C LYS A 475 -14.54 20.27 -7.74
N TRP A 476 -13.34 20.73 -8.06
CA TRP A 476 -12.21 20.78 -7.15
C TRP A 476 -12.01 22.16 -6.53
N ILE A 477 -11.77 22.20 -5.22
CA ILE A 477 -11.43 23.41 -4.46
C ILE A 477 -10.21 23.09 -3.58
N PRO A 478 -9.04 23.67 -3.83
CA PRO A 478 -8.71 24.60 -4.93
C PRO A 478 -8.71 23.91 -6.30
N GLU A 479 -8.83 24.71 -7.36
CA GLU A 479 -9.02 24.24 -8.74
C GLU A 479 -7.84 23.36 -9.25
N PHE A 480 -6.62 23.60 -8.77
CA PHE A 480 -5.45 22.79 -9.13
C PHE A 480 -5.58 21.31 -8.72
N GLY A 481 -6.50 20.99 -7.82
CA GLY A 481 -6.76 19.61 -7.39
C GLY A 481 -7.10 18.68 -8.56
N TYR A 482 -7.88 19.19 -9.53
CA TYR A 482 -8.17 18.45 -10.76
C TYR A 482 -6.89 18.02 -11.51
N ALA A 483 -5.97 18.95 -11.74
CA ALA A 483 -4.75 18.65 -12.47
C ALA A 483 -3.85 17.65 -11.70
N ARG A 484 -3.85 17.71 -10.37
CA ARG A 484 -3.09 16.78 -9.53
C ARG A 484 -3.68 15.36 -9.54
N GLU A 485 -5.01 15.24 -9.48
CA GLU A 485 -5.65 13.92 -9.59
C GLU A 485 -5.42 13.29 -10.96
N MET A 486 -5.56 14.10 -12.03
CA MET A 486 -5.29 13.64 -13.39
C MET A 486 -3.82 13.25 -13.62
N ASP A 487 -2.88 13.97 -13.01
CA ASP A 487 -1.45 13.64 -13.05
C ASP A 487 -1.19 12.30 -12.33
N TRP A 488 -1.79 12.10 -11.17
CA TRP A 488 -1.71 10.82 -10.46
C TRP A 488 -2.24 9.66 -11.32
N LEU A 489 -3.44 9.80 -11.90
CA LEU A 489 -4.05 8.77 -12.72
C LEU A 489 -3.23 8.42 -13.98
N ARG A 490 -2.48 9.37 -14.52
CA ARG A 490 -1.57 9.11 -15.67
C ARG A 490 -0.32 8.34 -15.28
N ASN A 491 0.21 8.59 -14.09
CA ASN A 491 1.52 8.08 -13.69
C ASN A 491 1.45 6.90 -12.71
N MET A 492 0.28 6.55 -12.21
CA MET A 492 0.12 5.42 -11.30
C MET A 492 0.24 4.09 -12.03
N GLN A 493 0.81 3.11 -11.35
CA GLN A 493 0.81 1.71 -11.74
C GLN A 493 -0.50 1.02 -11.32
N ASP A 494 -0.62 -0.28 -11.54
CA ASP A 494 -1.74 -1.09 -11.08
C ASP A 494 -1.84 -1.04 -9.55
N TRP A 495 -3.06 -1.12 -9.04
CA TRP A 495 -3.31 -0.95 -7.61
C TRP A 495 -3.09 -2.24 -6.85
N MET A 496 -1.99 -2.38 -6.11
CA MET A 496 -1.77 -3.48 -5.20
C MET A 496 -2.75 -3.41 -4.03
N ILE A 497 -3.58 -4.43 -3.90
CA ILE A 497 -4.66 -4.50 -2.91
C ILE A 497 -4.42 -5.47 -1.76
N SER A 498 -3.44 -6.35 -1.84
CA SER A 498 -3.13 -7.34 -0.81
C SER A 498 -2.03 -6.89 0.15
N LYS A 499 -2.05 -7.45 1.34
CA LYS A 499 -1.04 -7.29 2.39
C LYS A 499 -0.83 -8.60 3.12
N LYS A 500 0.43 -8.99 3.31
CA LYS A 500 0.83 -10.21 4.04
C LYS A 500 0.74 -10.01 5.57
N ARG A 501 -0.45 -9.61 6.04
CA ARG A 501 -0.70 -9.28 7.47
C ARG A 501 -1.94 -10.02 7.99
N TYR A 502 -2.36 -9.72 9.22
CA TYR A 502 -3.38 -10.48 9.94
C TYR A 502 -4.66 -9.71 10.22
N TRP A 503 -4.54 -8.43 10.65
CA TRP A 503 -5.68 -7.58 10.95
C TRP A 503 -6.04 -6.69 9.76
N GLY A 504 -7.19 -6.92 9.19
CA GLY A 504 -7.71 -6.17 8.06
C GLY A 504 -8.86 -6.88 7.38
N LEU A 505 -9.37 -6.28 6.33
CA LEU A 505 -10.31 -6.89 5.42
C LEU A 505 -9.77 -8.26 4.94
N ALA A 506 -10.44 -9.35 5.26
CA ALA A 506 -10.09 -10.62 4.64
C ALA A 506 -10.45 -10.58 3.16
N LEU A 507 -9.47 -10.69 2.27
CA LEU A 507 -9.72 -10.67 0.83
C LEU A 507 -10.61 -11.86 0.44
N PRO A 508 -11.71 -11.62 -0.32
CA PRO A 508 -12.67 -12.67 -0.67
C PRO A 508 -12.23 -13.51 -1.87
N ILE A 509 -10.98 -13.96 -1.86
CA ILE A 509 -10.36 -14.66 -2.98
C ILE A 509 -10.04 -16.08 -2.55
N TRP A 510 -10.67 -17.06 -3.19
CA TRP A 510 -10.43 -18.48 -3.03
C TRP A 510 -9.61 -19.01 -4.18
N ILE A 511 -8.56 -19.76 -3.89
CA ILE A 511 -7.62 -20.32 -4.86
C ILE A 511 -7.75 -21.83 -4.84
N CYS A 512 -7.75 -22.47 -6.00
CA CYS A 512 -7.79 -23.92 -6.10
C CYS A 512 -6.54 -24.55 -5.48
N ASP A 513 -6.73 -25.55 -4.62
CA ASP A 513 -5.65 -26.28 -3.94
C ASP A 513 -4.83 -27.14 -4.91
N ASP A 514 -5.35 -27.39 -6.12
CA ASP A 514 -4.64 -28.04 -7.22
C ASP A 514 -3.82 -26.99 -8.00
N GLU A 515 -2.51 -27.04 -7.84
CA GLU A 515 -1.56 -26.11 -8.48
C GLU A 515 -1.62 -26.15 -10.01
N GLU A 516 -1.92 -27.31 -10.62
CA GLU A 516 -2.07 -27.42 -12.09
C GLU A 516 -3.34 -26.71 -12.57
N CYS A 517 -4.35 -26.61 -11.74
CA CYS A 517 -5.60 -25.90 -12.04
C CYS A 517 -5.41 -24.39 -11.97
N GLY A 518 -4.78 -23.87 -10.92
CA GLY A 518 -4.47 -22.46 -10.69
C GLY A 518 -5.67 -21.49 -10.71
N HIS A 519 -6.91 -22.04 -10.71
CA HIS A 519 -8.12 -21.22 -10.78
C HIS A 519 -8.40 -20.47 -9.48
N HIS A 520 -8.88 -19.24 -9.56
CA HIS A 520 -9.32 -18.48 -8.41
C HIS A 520 -10.73 -17.90 -8.64
N GLU A 521 -11.44 -17.75 -7.54
CA GLU A 521 -12.80 -17.21 -7.46
C GLU A 521 -12.87 -16.07 -6.45
N VAL A 522 -13.71 -15.10 -6.72
CA VAL A 522 -14.01 -14.02 -5.77
C VAL A 522 -15.45 -14.15 -5.30
N ILE A 523 -15.66 -14.11 -4.00
CA ILE A 523 -16.98 -14.18 -3.36
C ILE A 523 -17.46 -12.75 -3.07
N GLY A 524 -18.72 -12.47 -3.43
CA GLY A 524 -19.28 -11.12 -3.34
C GLY A 524 -19.90 -10.77 -1.99
N ASP A 525 -20.40 -11.77 -1.23
CA ASP A 525 -21.02 -11.57 0.06
C ASP A 525 -21.15 -12.87 0.87
N GLU A 526 -21.76 -12.78 2.05
CA GLU A 526 -21.95 -13.90 2.97
C GLU A 526 -22.91 -14.96 2.41
N ASP A 527 -23.97 -14.55 1.73
CA ASP A 527 -24.98 -15.49 1.22
C ASP A 527 -24.38 -16.35 0.09
N GLU A 528 -23.60 -15.74 -0.82
CA GLU A 528 -22.85 -16.48 -1.82
C GLU A 528 -21.82 -17.43 -1.16
N LEU A 529 -21.10 -16.97 -0.12
CA LEU A 529 -20.16 -17.84 0.58
C LEU A 529 -20.84 -19.04 1.24
N ARG A 530 -21.99 -18.81 1.90
CA ARG A 530 -22.79 -19.87 2.54
C ARG A 530 -23.28 -20.91 1.53
N GLU A 531 -23.80 -20.46 0.39
CA GLU A 531 -24.29 -21.35 -0.66
C GLU A 531 -23.17 -22.21 -1.30
N ARG A 532 -21.96 -21.65 -1.38
CA ARG A 532 -20.84 -22.33 -2.03
C ARG A 532 -19.94 -23.10 -1.04
N ALA A 533 -20.10 -22.92 0.26
CA ALA A 533 -19.29 -23.57 1.28
C ALA A 533 -19.45 -25.09 1.25
N VAL A 534 -18.34 -25.82 1.21
CA VAL A 534 -18.28 -27.28 1.30
C VAL A 534 -17.69 -27.74 2.62
N GLU A 535 -16.86 -26.91 3.26
CA GLU A 535 -16.24 -27.15 4.57
C GLU A 535 -16.14 -25.84 5.36
N GLY A 536 -16.04 -25.92 6.69
CA GLY A 536 -15.64 -24.82 7.59
C GLY A 536 -16.71 -23.77 7.86
N TRP A 537 -17.92 -23.87 7.27
CA TRP A 537 -18.99 -22.89 7.52
C TRP A 537 -19.35 -22.78 9.01
N ASN A 538 -19.47 -23.91 9.71
CA ASN A 538 -19.85 -23.93 11.13
C ASN A 538 -18.79 -23.24 12.04
N GLU A 539 -17.56 -23.10 11.57
CA GLU A 539 -16.50 -22.40 12.29
C GLU A 539 -16.57 -20.89 12.06
N PHE A 540 -17.11 -20.48 10.92
CA PHE A 540 -17.27 -19.07 10.55
C PHE A 540 -18.62 -18.50 10.99
N GLU A 541 -19.69 -19.28 11.00
CA GLU A 541 -21.04 -18.81 11.32
C GLU A 541 -21.11 -18.12 12.70
N GLY A 542 -21.63 -16.89 12.73
CA GLY A 542 -21.69 -16.06 13.93
C GLY A 542 -20.46 -15.21 14.21
N HIS A 543 -19.46 -15.26 13.34
CA HIS A 543 -18.30 -14.37 13.37
C HIS A 543 -18.36 -13.28 12.30
N THR A 544 -17.61 -12.21 12.50
CA THR A 544 -17.41 -11.19 11.48
C THR A 544 -16.47 -11.70 10.37
N PRO A 545 -16.51 -11.13 9.12
CA PRO A 545 -15.72 -11.62 8.00
C PRO A 545 -14.24 -11.26 8.11
N HIS A 546 -13.62 -11.66 9.23
CA HIS A 546 -12.21 -11.46 9.54
C HIS A 546 -11.50 -12.79 9.76
N ARG A 547 -10.18 -12.76 9.64
CA ARG A 547 -9.33 -13.87 10.06
C ARG A 547 -9.40 -14.09 11.58
N PRO A 548 -9.23 -15.34 12.06
CA PRO A 548 -9.00 -16.55 11.28
C PRO A 548 -10.27 -17.27 10.82
N TYR A 549 -11.44 -16.88 11.29
CA TYR A 549 -12.66 -17.69 11.14
C TYR A 549 -13.10 -17.85 9.68
N VAL A 550 -13.03 -16.78 8.87
CA VAL A 550 -13.35 -16.86 7.44
C VAL A 550 -12.38 -17.74 6.65
N ASP A 551 -11.16 -17.92 7.15
CA ASP A 551 -10.13 -18.78 6.52
C ASP A 551 -10.52 -20.28 6.57
N ALA A 552 -11.38 -20.68 7.50
CA ALA A 552 -11.85 -22.05 7.61
C ALA A 552 -12.79 -22.47 6.46
N VAL A 553 -13.45 -21.51 5.82
CA VAL A 553 -14.45 -21.80 4.79
C VAL A 553 -13.79 -22.17 3.48
N LYS A 554 -14.09 -23.37 2.98
CA LYS A 554 -13.65 -23.85 1.67
C LYS A 554 -14.83 -23.97 0.73
N ILE A 555 -14.56 -23.76 -0.57
CA ILE A 555 -15.56 -23.87 -1.63
C ILE A 555 -15.11 -24.90 -2.70
N ALA A 556 -16.03 -25.38 -3.52
CA ALA A 556 -15.69 -26.25 -4.64
C ALA A 556 -15.17 -25.44 -5.84
N CYS A 557 -14.10 -25.91 -6.47
CA CYS A 557 -13.59 -25.31 -7.70
C CYS A 557 -14.52 -25.60 -8.88
N PRO A 558 -15.05 -24.58 -9.56
CA PRO A 558 -15.94 -24.79 -10.70
C PRO A 558 -15.21 -25.34 -11.94
N LYS A 559 -13.87 -25.22 -12.00
CA LYS A 559 -13.06 -25.67 -13.15
C LYS A 559 -12.67 -27.14 -13.07
N CYS A 560 -12.20 -27.61 -11.91
CA CYS A 560 -11.70 -29.00 -11.76
C CYS A 560 -12.51 -29.83 -10.75
N GLY A 561 -13.42 -29.23 -9.98
CA GLY A 561 -14.19 -29.89 -8.92
C GLY A 561 -13.41 -30.14 -7.63
N GLY A 562 -12.15 -29.72 -7.55
CA GLY A 562 -11.32 -29.79 -6.34
C GLY A 562 -11.74 -28.75 -5.30
N THR A 563 -11.01 -28.74 -4.17
CA THR A 563 -11.23 -27.78 -3.09
C THR A 563 -10.52 -26.46 -3.39
N MET A 564 -11.11 -25.35 -2.96
CA MET A 564 -10.48 -24.02 -2.99
C MET A 564 -10.39 -23.49 -1.57
N THR A 565 -9.22 -22.97 -1.23
CA THR A 565 -8.90 -22.35 0.05
C THR A 565 -8.75 -20.83 -0.13
N ARG A 566 -9.21 -20.03 0.85
CA ARG A 566 -9.07 -18.58 0.81
C ARG A 566 -7.60 -18.16 0.90
N THR A 567 -7.18 -17.15 0.12
CA THR A 567 -5.88 -16.52 0.33
C THR A 567 -5.76 -15.97 1.76
N THR A 568 -4.61 -16.15 2.40
CA THR A 568 -4.40 -15.63 3.77
C THR A 568 -4.16 -14.12 3.82
N ASP A 569 -4.08 -13.47 2.66
CA ASP A 569 -3.84 -12.04 2.57
C ASP A 569 -5.03 -11.23 3.10
N VAL A 570 -4.72 -10.04 3.63
CA VAL A 570 -5.71 -9.02 4.00
C VAL A 570 -5.65 -7.85 3.02
N GLY A 571 -6.73 -7.08 2.93
CA GLY A 571 -6.84 -5.96 2.01
C GLY A 571 -6.02 -4.74 2.42
N ASN A 572 -5.69 -3.93 1.43
CA ASN A 572 -5.15 -2.60 1.64
C ASN A 572 -6.21 -1.72 2.33
N PRO A 573 -5.90 -0.97 3.42
CA PRO A 573 -6.86 -0.14 4.16
C PRO A 573 -7.57 0.94 3.33
N TRP A 574 -7.02 1.31 2.17
CA TRP A 574 -7.71 2.25 1.27
C TRP A 574 -8.93 1.64 0.57
N LEU A 575 -9.05 0.31 0.52
CA LEU A 575 -10.30 -0.36 0.16
C LEU A 575 -11.39 -0.07 1.19
N ASP A 576 -11.04 -0.12 2.47
CA ASP A 576 -11.95 0.16 3.58
C ASP A 576 -12.49 1.59 3.52
N ALA A 577 -11.60 2.56 3.38
CA ALA A 577 -11.96 3.98 3.31
C ALA A 577 -12.66 4.34 1.99
N GLY A 578 -12.36 3.67 0.89
CA GLY A 578 -12.98 3.91 -0.42
C GLY A 578 -14.44 3.49 -0.50
N SER A 579 -14.85 2.49 0.30
CA SER A 579 -16.20 1.90 0.25
C SER A 579 -17.29 2.70 0.99
N ILE A 580 -16.92 3.67 1.83
CA ILE A 580 -17.82 4.32 2.78
C ILE A 580 -19.02 5.05 2.17
N ALA A 581 -18.92 5.55 0.94
CA ALA A 581 -20.04 6.14 0.20
C ALA A 581 -21.10 5.09 -0.20
N TYR A 582 -20.78 3.84 -0.06
CA TYR A 582 -21.63 2.70 -0.37
C TYR A 582 -22.09 1.99 0.89
N SER A 583 -21.18 1.59 1.75
CA SER A 583 -21.48 0.86 2.99
C SER A 583 -22.32 1.70 3.97
N THR A 584 -21.90 2.94 4.27
CA THR A 584 -22.58 3.81 5.24
C THR A 584 -23.91 4.37 4.74
N LEU A 585 -24.09 4.41 3.42
CA LEU A 585 -25.35 4.80 2.78
C LEU A 585 -26.23 3.58 2.38
N ARG A 586 -25.90 2.37 2.82
CA ARG A 586 -26.69 1.16 2.65
C ARG A 586 -26.90 0.74 1.19
N TYR A 587 -25.90 0.89 0.35
CA TYR A 587 -25.97 0.55 -1.09
C TYR A 587 -26.47 -0.87 -1.36
N ARG A 588 -26.06 -1.83 -0.55
CA ARG A 588 -26.43 -3.26 -0.68
C ARG A 588 -27.81 -3.56 -0.09
N THR A 589 -28.21 -2.85 0.96
CA THR A 589 -29.35 -3.20 1.80
C THR A 589 -30.56 -2.27 1.66
N ASP A 590 -30.36 -1.02 1.26
CA ASP A 590 -31.42 0.00 1.11
C ASP A 590 -31.07 1.01 0.00
N ARG A 591 -31.39 0.64 -1.23
CA ARG A 591 -31.09 1.47 -2.43
C ARG A 591 -31.83 2.80 -2.47
N ASP A 592 -33.00 2.90 -1.83
CA ASP A 592 -33.77 4.15 -1.78
C ASP A 592 -33.06 5.15 -0.89
N PHE A 593 -32.63 4.74 0.29
CA PHE A 593 -31.81 5.56 1.19
C PHE A 593 -30.50 5.97 0.53
N TRP A 594 -29.82 5.05 -0.16
CA TRP A 594 -28.59 5.39 -0.88
C TRP A 594 -28.84 6.46 -1.98
N ASN A 595 -29.88 6.32 -2.78
CA ASN A 595 -30.24 7.28 -3.83
C ASN A 595 -30.59 8.66 -3.28
N GLU A 596 -31.13 8.73 -2.08
CA GLU A 596 -31.48 9.98 -1.40
C GLU A 596 -30.24 10.79 -0.98
N TRP A 597 -29.15 10.12 -0.60
CA TRP A 597 -27.95 10.74 -0.04
C TRP A 597 -26.72 10.72 -0.95
N PHE A 598 -26.76 10.00 -2.05
CA PHE A 598 -25.67 9.89 -3.03
C PHE A 598 -26.00 10.60 -4.36
N PRO A 599 -25.04 11.32 -4.99
CA PRO A 599 -23.66 11.56 -4.53
C PRO A 599 -23.60 12.58 -3.38
N ALA A 600 -22.51 12.57 -2.62
CA ALA A 600 -22.29 13.60 -1.62
C ALA A 600 -22.24 14.98 -2.29
N ASN A 601 -22.74 16.01 -1.61
CA ASN A 601 -22.56 17.39 -2.09
C ASN A 601 -21.12 17.86 -1.89
N TRP A 602 -20.43 17.33 -0.87
CA TRP A 602 -19.11 17.80 -0.50
C TRP A 602 -18.33 16.76 0.32
N ILE A 603 -17.03 16.64 0.04
CA ILE A 603 -16.05 15.94 0.86
C ILE A 603 -14.83 16.82 1.08
N SER A 604 -14.06 16.56 2.13
CA SER A 604 -12.87 17.37 2.44
C SER A 604 -11.79 16.57 3.15
N GLU A 605 -10.55 16.69 2.66
CA GLU A 605 -9.36 16.12 3.30
C GLU A 605 -8.10 16.93 2.99
N SER A 606 -7.00 16.61 3.72
CA SER A 606 -5.72 17.28 3.50
C SER A 606 -5.01 16.81 2.24
N VAL A 607 -4.42 17.76 1.52
CA VAL A 607 -3.65 17.49 0.31
C VAL A 607 -2.16 17.80 0.56
N PRO A 608 -1.20 17.15 -0.16
CA PRO A 608 -1.37 16.37 -1.40
C PRO A 608 -1.66 14.86 -1.18
N GLY A 609 -1.51 14.32 0.02
CA GLY A 609 -1.57 12.86 0.27
C GLY A 609 -2.85 12.19 -0.24
N GLN A 610 -4.00 12.85 -0.08
CA GLN A 610 -5.30 12.25 -0.37
C GLN A 610 -5.62 12.09 -1.86
N PHE A 611 -4.88 12.74 -2.77
CA PHE A 611 -4.97 12.46 -4.21
C PHE A 611 -4.62 11.01 -4.55
N ARG A 612 -3.68 10.41 -3.82
CA ARG A 612 -3.22 9.03 -4.02
C ARG A 612 -3.95 8.02 -3.12
N ASN A 613 -4.70 8.49 -2.14
CA ASN A 613 -5.25 7.69 -1.06
C ASN A 613 -6.78 7.69 -1.11
N TRP A 614 -7.44 8.43 -0.23
CA TRP A 614 -8.88 8.36 -0.09
C TRP A 614 -9.65 8.88 -1.29
N PHE A 615 -9.26 10.01 -1.91
CA PHE A 615 -9.94 10.51 -3.09
C PHE A 615 -9.88 9.49 -4.21
N TYR A 616 -8.67 8.99 -4.50
CA TYR A 616 -8.47 7.96 -5.50
C TYR A 616 -9.30 6.71 -5.24
N SER A 617 -9.25 6.12 -4.04
CA SER A 617 -9.96 4.89 -3.73
C SER A 617 -11.49 5.06 -3.78
N LEU A 618 -12.01 6.18 -3.27
CA LEU A 618 -13.43 6.52 -3.32
C LEU A 618 -13.93 6.69 -4.77
N ILE A 619 -13.17 7.41 -5.60
CA ILE A 619 -13.53 7.63 -7.01
C ILE A 619 -13.42 6.32 -7.80
N THR A 620 -12.39 5.51 -7.56
CA THR A 620 -12.24 4.19 -8.19
C THR A 620 -13.43 3.28 -7.88
N MET A 621 -13.83 3.18 -6.61
CA MET A 621 -15.00 2.38 -6.25
C MET A 621 -16.28 2.92 -6.87
N SER A 622 -16.45 4.24 -6.92
CA SER A 622 -17.60 4.86 -7.56
C SER A 622 -17.65 4.58 -9.07
N THR A 623 -16.51 4.56 -9.71
CA THR A 623 -16.39 4.20 -11.14
C THR A 623 -16.83 2.76 -11.39
N VAL A 624 -16.34 1.81 -10.57
CA VAL A 624 -16.69 0.39 -10.72
C VAL A 624 -18.17 0.11 -10.40
N PHE A 625 -18.70 0.73 -9.34
CA PHE A 625 -20.07 0.50 -8.93
C PHE A 625 -21.12 1.16 -9.83
N GLU A 626 -20.93 2.44 -10.16
CA GLU A 626 -21.97 3.28 -10.77
C GLU A 626 -21.49 4.14 -11.94
N ASN A 627 -20.19 4.14 -12.22
CA ASN A 627 -19.55 4.96 -13.26
C ASN A 627 -19.95 6.45 -13.20
N ARG A 628 -19.99 7.02 -11.99
CA ARG A 628 -20.31 8.42 -11.75
C ARG A 628 -19.58 8.99 -10.52
N PRO A 629 -19.45 10.33 -10.41
CA PRO A 629 -18.81 10.96 -9.25
C PRO A 629 -19.43 10.58 -7.91
N PRO A 630 -18.61 10.23 -6.91
CA PRO A 630 -19.09 9.97 -5.55
C PRO A 630 -19.47 11.24 -4.80
N THR A 631 -19.01 12.38 -5.28
CA THR A 631 -19.25 13.71 -4.70
C THR A 631 -19.33 14.76 -5.78
N GLN A 632 -20.06 15.86 -5.51
CA GLN A 632 -20.09 17.02 -6.39
C GLN A 632 -18.87 17.92 -6.22
N VAL A 633 -18.35 18.02 -4.98
CA VAL A 633 -17.22 18.90 -4.65
C VAL A 633 -16.20 18.15 -3.81
N VAL A 634 -14.93 18.22 -4.22
CA VAL A 634 -13.77 17.85 -3.40
C VAL A 634 -13.09 19.14 -2.92
N HIS A 635 -12.99 19.30 -1.62
CA HIS A 635 -12.29 20.42 -0.97
C HIS A 635 -10.99 19.91 -0.33
N GLY A 636 -9.85 20.37 -0.88
CA GLY A 636 -8.53 20.09 -0.33
C GLY A 636 -8.02 21.23 0.53
N TYR A 637 -7.50 20.94 1.71
CA TYR A 637 -6.78 21.90 2.53
C TYR A 637 -5.33 21.45 2.75
N SER A 638 -4.43 22.40 3.01
CA SER A 638 -3.01 22.10 3.17
C SER A 638 -2.72 21.28 4.41
N THR A 639 -1.64 20.48 4.38
CA THR A 639 -1.07 19.85 5.57
C THR A 639 -0.67 20.90 6.59
N LEU A 640 -1.00 20.67 7.86
CA LEU A 640 -0.61 21.54 8.96
C LEU A 640 0.90 21.40 9.23
N LEU A 641 1.61 22.54 9.23
CA LEU A 641 3.05 22.60 9.44
C LEU A 641 3.39 23.09 10.85
N ALA A 642 4.48 22.56 11.40
CA ALA A 642 5.11 23.08 12.62
C ALA A 642 5.86 24.40 12.31
N GLU A 643 6.34 25.08 13.35
CA GLU A 643 7.06 26.37 13.24
C GLU A 643 8.30 26.29 12.33
N ASP A 644 8.94 25.14 12.26
CA ASP A 644 10.11 24.88 11.43
C ASP A 644 9.78 24.43 9.99
N GLY A 645 8.50 24.46 9.61
CA GLY A 645 8.02 24.08 8.27
C GLY A 645 7.84 22.58 8.03
N ARG A 646 8.10 21.72 9.02
CA ARG A 646 7.83 20.27 8.89
C ARG A 646 6.34 19.98 9.05
N PRO A 647 5.79 18.98 8.36
CA PRO A 647 4.44 18.50 8.59
C PRO A 647 4.27 18.08 10.07
N MET A 648 3.18 18.52 10.69
CA MET A 648 2.88 18.09 12.07
C MET A 648 2.46 16.62 12.08
N HIS A 649 3.07 15.85 12.98
CA HIS A 649 2.78 14.44 13.16
C HIS A 649 2.50 14.12 14.62
N LYS A 650 1.49 13.26 14.89
CA LYS A 650 1.06 12.91 16.26
C LYS A 650 2.14 12.21 17.10
N SER A 651 3.17 11.64 16.49
CA SER A 651 4.30 11.02 17.21
C SER A 651 5.30 12.02 17.78
N TRP A 652 5.17 13.31 17.42
CA TRP A 652 6.08 14.37 17.91
C TRP A 652 5.48 15.21 19.05
N GLY A 653 4.28 14.90 19.51
CA GLY A 653 3.59 15.55 20.61
C GLY A 653 2.44 16.45 20.18
#